data_c3f580ae30d5d1c68f77a6a68bd94909
#
_entry.id   c3f580ae30d5d1c68f77a6a68bd94909
#
_cell.length_a   1.000
_cell.length_b   1.000
_cell.length_c   1.000
_cell.angle_alpha   90.00
_cell.angle_beta   90.00
_cell.angle_gamma   90.00
#
_symmetry.space_group_name_H-M   'P 1'
#
loop_
_entity.id
_entity.type
_entity.pdbx_description
1 polymer ?
#
loop_
_entity_poly.entity_id
_entity_poly.type
_entity_poly.pdbx_seq_one_letter_code
_entity_poly.pdbx_strand_id
1 'polypeptide(L)'
;MKRTGKAAFILSACMVALALGGCGGGGGGRPPVAIPPPPPPPPPPPPPPPPPPPPSGGLNDAEYQASNSATTASALSAYQAGATGKNVKVAVVDTGINASLPEFAGRIDPASQDVAANRGIVDHQGHGSMVSGVIAANRDGIYMQGVAYEATILSLNVGDPAGCKPGTSDCFFDSALPVAIDLARTNGAKIINMSFGDEEGMPAETFAAVKRAVEAGIIVIMSAGNSGTAQPNSFALKNVQDAGSTGLFIIAGSIDANRSISSFSDRAGTGIGANHYLTALGRGNATVNHTGAHVAVNGTSFSAPTIAGAAALLAGAFPNLTGAQIVQLLLTTADDAGAPGTDAIYGRGILNIAKAFQPQGATAMAGSKEPVSLSDNGTVSGPMGDAAPNTGGGAIILDGYSRAYVLDLARTLGRVPQERPLAQGVSGGNFRTAAATSGKLMVAVTIRQNRDGRPGVETEQLHLGHEDGRRARAIAGMALSRLTPKTALAFGFSQSAHMLRQQLAGRWDNAFLVARDPMSRAGFHPGADTSIGLRHHIGPIALTVTGERGKVHMSGLRHRLDRPAYNLDSLTFDGKMGPARFSLGASRLREGTTILGARFSSVLSNGGSRTLFADGTASLDLGAGLEAYAGYRRGWTSMPGTSSLVEKGRLRTEAFAFDLSRAGMFAAGDKLAFRVMQPLRVASGGFDLEMPVGYDYLTATPRFERRFFNLAPTGREIDYEVAYGLGLLGGHLDLNAFLRTDPGHIRAMKNDMGAAIRFTLER
;
A
#
# COMPACT_ATOMS: atom_id res chain seq x y z
N MET A 1 -39.91 3.70 -45.04
CA MET A 1 -40.97 2.71 -44.79
C MET A 1 -40.92 2.45 -43.27
N LYS A 2 -41.80 3.03 -42.52
CA LYS A 2 -43.04 2.50 -41.93
C LYS A 2 -42.74 1.27 -41.06
N ARG A 3 -43.07 1.09 -39.78
CA ARG A 3 -43.99 1.77 -38.82
C ARG A 3 -43.70 1.10 -37.46
N THR A 4 -43.60 1.80 -36.34
CA THR A 4 -44.59 1.98 -35.26
C THR A 4 -45.11 0.67 -34.62
N GLY A 5 -45.19 0.47 -33.34
CA GLY A 5 -45.75 1.23 -32.27
C GLY A 5 -45.73 0.42 -30.99
N LYS A 6 -45.60 1.11 -29.84
CA LYS A 6 -46.58 1.33 -28.77
C LYS A 6 -46.96 0.06 -27.96
N ALA A 7 -46.62 -0.06 -26.74
CA ALA A 7 -47.10 0.60 -25.51
C ALA A 7 -48.27 -0.12 -24.82
N ALA A 8 -48.18 -0.17 -23.52
CA ALA A 8 -49.19 -0.14 -22.44
C ALA A 8 -49.33 -1.45 -21.67
N PHE A 9 -49.01 -1.44 -20.39
CA PHE A 9 -49.74 -1.03 -19.16
C PHE A 9 -50.89 -2.01 -18.77
N ILE A 10 -50.93 -2.34 -17.49
CA ILE A 10 -52.04 -2.54 -16.53
C ILE A 10 -51.76 -3.79 -15.69
N LEU A 11 -51.40 -3.75 -14.43
CA LEU A 11 -52.04 -3.42 -13.13
C LEU A 11 -53.23 -4.32 -12.73
N SER A 12 -53.21 -4.68 -11.47
CA SER A 12 -54.28 -5.09 -10.55
C SER A 12 -54.47 -6.58 -10.37
N ALA A 13 -54.25 -7.08 -9.21
CA ALA A 13 -54.83 -6.91 -7.87
C ALA A 13 -56.07 -7.79 -7.60
N CYS A 14 -55.91 -8.52 -6.52
CA CYS A 14 -56.90 -8.82 -5.50
C CYS A 14 -58.00 -9.87 -5.66
N MET A 15 -58.09 -10.57 -4.60
CA MET A 15 -59.25 -11.05 -3.78
C MET A 15 -59.74 -12.46 -4.08
N VAL A 16 -59.65 -13.30 -3.09
CA VAL A 16 -60.51 -13.58 -1.90
C VAL A 16 -61.79 -14.38 -2.24
N ALA A 17 -61.86 -15.50 -1.59
CA ALA A 17 -62.92 -15.99 -0.69
C ALA A 17 -63.81 -17.14 -1.12
N LEU A 18 -63.89 -18.03 -0.15
CA LEU A 18 -65.09 -18.69 0.40
C LEU A 18 -65.90 -19.57 -0.56
N ALA A 19 -66.21 -20.71 -0.20
CA ALA A 19 -66.73 -21.47 0.92
C ALA A 19 -67.91 -22.33 0.48
N LEU A 20 -68.15 -23.36 1.21
CA LEU A 20 -69.43 -24.12 1.37
C LEU A 20 -69.77 -25.06 0.21
N GLY A 21 -70.08 -26.23 0.46
CA GLY A 21 -70.65 -27.03 1.51
C GLY A 21 -71.19 -28.30 0.93
N GLY A 22 -71.28 -29.28 1.67
CA GLY A 22 -72.46 -29.90 1.95
C GLY A 22 -72.54 -31.41 1.88
N CYS A 23 -72.76 -31.97 3.01
CA CYS A 23 -73.66 -33.10 3.40
C CYS A 23 -73.60 -34.40 2.59
N GLY A 24 -73.36 -35.54 3.19
CA GLY A 24 -74.24 -36.28 4.03
C GLY A 24 -73.93 -37.76 3.91
N GLY A 25 -74.14 -38.50 5.00
CA GLY A 25 -74.29 -39.94 4.88
C GLY A 25 -73.70 -40.67 6.12
N GLY A 26 -74.52 -41.07 6.99
CA GLY A 26 -74.25 -41.69 8.29
C GLY A 26 -73.68 -43.10 8.23
N GLY A 27 -73.09 -43.44 9.35
CA GLY A 27 -72.64 -44.79 9.69
C GLY A 27 -72.06 -44.82 11.07
N GLY A 28 -72.78 -45.40 12.06
CA GLY A 28 -72.40 -45.46 13.48
C GLY A 28 -71.06 -46.18 13.67
N GLY A 29 -70.21 -45.60 14.47
CA GLY A 29 -68.99 -46.21 14.96
C GLY A 29 -68.59 -45.55 16.28
N ARG A 30 -68.31 -46.36 17.31
CA ARG A 30 -67.91 -46.00 18.68
C ARG A 30 -66.92 -44.86 18.71
N PRO A 31 -66.96 -43.98 19.74
CA PRO A 31 -66.01 -42.90 19.89
C PRO A 31 -64.57 -43.43 20.07
N PRO A 32 -63.59 -42.88 19.39
CA PRO A 32 -62.20 -43.24 19.60
C PRO A 32 -61.77 -42.75 20.99
N VAL A 33 -61.08 -43.63 21.72
CA VAL A 33 -60.35 -43.30 22.96
C VAL A 33 -59.36 -42.22 22.66
N ALA A 34 -59.48 -41.07 23.31
CA ALA A 34 -58.51 -39.98 23.20
C ALA A 34 -57.11 -40.45 23.68
N ILE A 35 -56.18 -40.56 22.79
CA ILE A 35 -54.72 -40.71 23.10
C ILE A 35 -54.27 -39.41 23.78
N PRO A 36 -53.73 -39.45 25.01
CA PRO A 36 -53.21 -38.24 25.64
C PRO A 36 -52.09 -37.64 24.73
N PRO A 37 -51.99 -36.31 24.63
CA PRO A 37 -50.93 -35.68 23.85
C PRO A 37 -49.55 -36.13 24.38
N PRO A 38 -48.54 -36.32 23.53
CA PRO A 38 -47.20 -36.63 23.97
C PRO A 38 -46.70 -35.54 24.93
N PRO A 39 -45.93 -35.90 25.96
CA PRO A 39 -45.35 -34.90 26.85
C PRO A 39 -44.54 -33.87 26.05
N PRO A 40 -44.54 -32.59 26.46
CA PRO A 40 -43.73 -31.56 25.77
C PRO A 40 -42.26 -31.99 25.74
N PRO A 41 -41.54 -31.71 24.70
CA PRO A 41 -40.09 -32.00 24.62
C PRO A 41 -39.40 -31.34 25.83
N PRO A 42 -38.35 -31.94 26.38
CA PRO A 42 -37.58 -31.35 27.45
C PRO A 42 -37.03 -29.98 26.97
N PRO A 43 -36.94 -28.98 27.86
CA PRO A 43 -36.38 -27.69 27.51
C PRO A 43 -34.96 -27.88 26.95
N PRO A 44 -34.55 -27.10 25.94
CA PRO A 44 -33.20 -27.18 25.41
C PRO A 44 -32.20 -26.95 26.56
N PRO A 45 -31.04 -27.62 26.54
CA PRO A 45 -30.01 -27.40 27.55
C PRO A 45 -29.66 -25.92 27.59
N PRO A 46 -29.35 -25.34 28.76
CA PRO A 46 -28.91 -23.94 28.83
C PRO A 46 -27.73 -23.72 27.89
N PRO A 47 -27.64 -22.56 27.22
CA PRO A 47 -26.51 -22.25 26.38
C PRO A 47 -25.22 -22.37 27.21
N PRO A 48 -24.12 -22.86 26.62
CA PRO A 48 -22.85 -22.92 27.32
C PRO A 48 -22.50 -21.52 27.85
N PRO A 49 -21.86 -21.40 29.03
CA PRO A 49 -21.43 -20.10 29.54
C PRO A 49 -20.60 -19.36 28.46
N PRO A 50 -20.76 -18.05 28.36
CA PRO A 50 -19.93 -17.29 27.43
C PRO A 50 -18.45 -17.56 27.71
N PRO A 51 -17.59 -17.64 26.68
CA PRO A 51 -16.17 -17.79 26.90
C PRO A 51 -15.68 -16.66 27.82
N PRO A 52 -14.70 -16.91 28.69
CA PRO A 52 -14.13 -15.87 29.54
C PRO A 52 -13.72 -14.67 28.67
N PRO A 53 -13.90 -13.44 29.15
CA PRO A 53 -13.45 -12.25 28.40
C PRO A 53 -11.96 -12.39 28.13
N PRO A 54 -11.49 -11.98 26.95
CA PRO A 54 -10.05 -11.99 26.66
C PRO A 54 -9.31 -11.21 27.75
N PRO A 55 -8.11 -11.67 28.16
CA PRO A 55 -7.35 -11.04 29.23
C PRO A 55 -7.22 -9.54 28.95
N SER A 56 -7.39 -8.71 29.95
CA SER A 56 -7.43 -7.24 29.89
C SER A 56 -6.06 -6.59 29.57
N GLY A 57 -5.01 -7.39 29.33
CA GLY A 57 -3.70 -7.00 28.79
C GLY A 57 -3.70 -7.17 27.26
N GLY A 58 -3.09 -6.24 26.52
CA GLY A 58 -2.91 -6.38 25.07
C GLY A 58 -2.14 -7.67 24.72
N LEU A 59 -2.07 -8.03 23.44
CA LEU A 59 -1.38 -9.26 22.97
C LEU A 59 0.11 -9.37 23.34
N ASN A 60 0.73 -8.29 23.79
CA ASN A 60 2.11 -8.22 24.29
C ASN A 60 2.13 -8.11 25.83
N ASP A 61 1.50 -9.05 26.49
CA ASP A 61 1.40 -9.13 27.96
C ASP A 61 2.50 -10.01 28.58
N ALA A 62 2.41 -10.21 29.91
CA ALA A 62 3.42 -10.97 30.66
C ALA A 62 3.48 -12.44 30.21
N GLU A 63 2.35 -13.04 29.85
CA GLU A 63 2.26 -14.42 29.37
C GLU A 63 2.98 -14.57 28.01
N TYR A 64 2.72 -13.66 27.05
CA TYR A 64 3.46 -13.64 25.79
C TYR A 64 4.97 -13.45 26.02
N GLN A 65 5.36 -12.55 26.91
CA GLN A 65 6.79 -12.30 27.20
C GLN A 65 7.48 -13.51 27.83
N ALA A 66 6.78 -14.29 28.66
CA ALA A 66 7.27 -15.53 29.22
C ALA A 66 7.33 -16.67 28.19
N SER A 67 6.56 -16.59 27.11
CA SER A 67 6.49 -17.58 26.02
C SER A 67 7.67 -17.37 25.06
N ASN A 68 8.88 -17.75 25.52
CA ASN A 68 10.11 -17.43 24.80
C ASN A 68 10.23 -18.09 23.41
N SER A 69 9.53 -19.20 23.12
CA SER A 69 9.37 -19.78 21.78
C SER A 69 8.69 -18.80 20.84
N ALA A 70 7.56 -18.22 21.29
CA ALA A 70 6.78 -17.27 20.50
C ALA A 70 7.49 -15.94 20.32
N THR A 71 8.14 -15.41 21.39
CA THR A 71 8.86 -14.13 21.32
C THR A 71 10.09 -14.21 20.44
N THR A 72 10.90 -15.28 20.57
CA THR A 72 12.12 -15.48 19.75
C THR A 72 11.76 -15.66 18.27
N ALA A 73 10.66 -16.35 17.98
CA ALA A 73 10.14 -16.52 16.61
C ALA A 73 9.35 -15.31 16.09
N SER A 74 9.21 -14.22 16.89
CA SER A 74 8.48 -12.98 16.51
C SER A 74 7.01 -13.21 16.17
N ALA A 75 6.29 -14.00 16.99
CA ALA A 75 4.89 -14.38 16.72
C ALA A 75 3.88 -13.24 16.94
N LEU A 76 4.23 -12.15 17.63
CA LEU A 76 3.31 -11.07 17.99
C LEU A 76 2.53 -10.49 16.79
N SER A 77 3.20 -10.31 15.67
CA SER A 77 2.55 -9.76 14.46
C SER A 77 1.50 -10.72 13.87
N ALA A 78 1.71 -12.03 13.98
CA ALA A 78 0.73 -13.02 13.58
C ALA A 78 -0.51 -12.95 14.49
N TYR A 79 -0.32 -12.83 15.80
CA TYR A 79 -1.41 -12.67 16.77
C TYR A 79 -2.19 -11.36 16.54
N GLN A 80 -1.51 -10.25 16.25
CA GLN A 80 -2.12 -8.98 15.88
C GLN A 80 -2.97 -9.07 14.60
N ALA A 81 -2.59 -9.98 13.70
CA ALA A 81 -3.38 -10.32 12.51
C ALA A 81 -4.51 -11.32 12.79
N GLY A 82 -4.69 -11.76 14.04
CA GLY A 82 -5.75 -12.71 14.45
C GLY A 82 -5.38 -14.18 14.21
N ALA A 83 -4.12 -14.49 13.92
CA ALA A 83 -3.67 -15.87 13.74
C ALA A 83 -3.37 -16.51 15.08
N THR A 84 -4.05 -17.62 15.40
CA THR A 84 -3.96 -18.33 16.69
C THR A 84 -3.71 -19.83 16.53
N GLY A 85 -3.71 -20.33 15.26
CA GLY A 85 -3.69 -21.76 14.96
C GLY A 85 -5.07 -22.44 15.05
N LYS A 86 -6.13 -21.68 15.25
CA LYS A 86 -7.50 -22.19 15.34
C LYS A 86 -7.89 -23.03 14.11
N ASN A 87 -8.57 -24.13 14.34
CA ASN A 87 -9.01 -25.08 13.33
C ASN A 87 -7.86 -25.86 12.65
N VAL A 88 -6.66 -25.81 13.18
CA VAL A 88 -5.52 -26.57 12.67
C VAL A 88 -5.22 -27.72 13.64
N LYS A 89 -5.16 -28.95 13.11
CA LYS A 89 -4.80 -30.15 13.86
C LYS A 89 -3.31 -30.45 13.65
N VAL A 90 -2.57 -30.50 14.77
CA VAL A 90 -1.18 -30.89 14.84
C VAL A 90 -1.07 -32.25 15.51
N ALA A 91 -0.60 -33.27 14.81
CA ALA A 91 -0.30 -34.56 15.43
C ALA A 91 1.06 -34.50 16.13
N VAL A 92 1.10 -34.88 17.38
CA VAL A 92 2.29 -35.05 18.19
C VAL A 92 2.51 -36.53 18.40
N VAL A 93 3.48 -37.09 17.66
CA VAL A 93 3.94 -38.49 17.79
C VAL A 93 5.03 -38.47 18.84
N ASP A 94 4.72 -38.90 20.07
CA ASP A 94 5.59 -38.70 21.23
C ASP A 94 5.20 -39.65 22.41
N THR A 95 5.60 -39.33 23.63
CA THR A 95 5.36 -40.14 24.87
C THR A 95 3.96 -40.02 25.43
N GLY A 96 3.06 -39.30 24.79
CA GLY A 96 1.69 -39.03 25.26
C GLY A 96 1.47 -37.58 25.70
N ILE A 97 0.39 -37.34 26.43
CA ILE A 97 0.03 -36.01 26.93
C ILE A 97 -0.77 -36.14 28.23
N ASN A 98 -0.57 -35.25 29.19
CA ASN A 98 -1.46 -35.14 30.33
C ASN A 98 -2.62 -34.17 29.98
N ALA A 99 -3.72 -34.75 29.47
CA ALA A 99 -4.89 -33.99 29.04
C ALA A 99 -5.66 -33.34 30.20
N SER A 100 -5.33 -33.64 31.45
CA SER A 100 -5.99 -33.03 32.63
C SER A 100 -5.42 -31.65 32.99
N LEU A 101 -4.33 -31.25 32.40
CA LEU A 101 -3.73 -29.94 32.66
C LEU A 101 -4.57 -28.80 32.07
N PRO A 102 -4.76 -27.68 32.80
CA PRO A 102 -5.45 -26.49 32.29
C PRO A 102 -4.96 -25.99 30.95
N GLU A 103 -3.65 -26.05 30.71
CA GLU A 103 -2.98 -25.62 29.50
C GLU A 103 -3.46 -26.37 28.24
N PHE A 104 -4.07 -27.53 28.39
CA PHE A 104 -4.60 -28.35 27.29
C PHE A 104 -6.12 -28.40 27.25
N ALA A 105 -6.82 -27.68 28.13
CA ALA A 105 -8.28 -27.69 28.20
C ALA A 105 -8.89 -27.27 26.86
N GLY A 106 -9.66 -28.17 26.22
CA GLY A 106 -10.30 -27.96 24.93
C GLY A 106 -9.35 -28.00 23.73
N ARG A 107 -8.10 -28.45 23.90
CA ARG A 107 -7.08 -28.55 22.84
C ARG A 107 -6.82 -29.95 22.33
N ILE A 108 -7.29 -31.00 23.03
CA ILE A 108 -6.99 -32.39 22.70
C ILE A 108 -8.03 -32.94 21.74
N ASP A 109 -7.57 -33.48 20.65
CA ASP A 109 -8.44 -34.18 19.69
C ASP A 109 -8.96 -35.50 20.29
N PRO A 110 -10.26 -35.82 20.17
CA PRO A 110 -10.82 -37.05 20.73
C PRO A 110 -10.25 -38.32 20.07
N ALA A 111 -9.63 -38.25 18.90
CA ALA A 111 -8.94 -39.39 18.28
C ALA A 111 -7.51 -39.64 18.85
N SER A 112 -7.09 -38.85 19.84
CA SER A 112 -5.82 -39.09 20.54
C SER A 112 -5.82 -40.47 21.25
N GLN A 113 -4.73 -41.23 21.10
CA GLN A 113 -4.66 -42.56 21.66
C GLN A 113 -3.20 -43.06 21.88
N ASP A 114 -3.05 -44.07 22.72
CA ASP A 114 -1.82 -44.86 22.84
C ASP A 114 -1.79 -45.87 21.68
N VAL A 115 -0.80 -45.73 20.83
CA VAL A 115 -0.62 -46.61 19.64
C VAL A 115 0.27 -47.82 19.95
N ALA A 116 1.07 -47.69 21.00
CA ALA A 116 2.06 -48.70 21.37
C ALA A 116 1.50 -49.86 22.22
N ALA A 117 0.63 -49.56 23.21
CA ALA A 117 0.29 -50.57 24.20
C ALA A 117 -1.12 -50.42 24.83
N ASN A 118 -1.99 -49.54 24.31
CA ASN A 118 -3.34 -49.30 24.79
C ASN A 118 -3.42 -48.85 26.30
N ARG A 119 -2.48 -48.06 26.76
CA ARG A 119 -2.38 -47.50 28.13
C ARG A 119 -3.15 -46.22 28.35
N GLY A 120 -3.80 -45.71 27.29
CA GLY A 120 -4.37 -44.36 27.23
C GLY A 120 -3.35 -43.32 26.84
N ILE A 121 -3.80 -42.07 26.72
CA ILE A 121 -2.94 -40.96 26.20
C ILE A 121 -2.03 -40.35 27.27
N VAL A 122 -2.06 -40.86 28.50
CA VAL A 122 -1.31 -40.30 29.63
C VAL A 122 0.19 -40.36 29.36
N ASP A 123 0.84 -39.25 29.53
CA ASP A 123 2.29 -39.13 29.39
C ASP A 123 2.99 -39.57 30.68
N HIS A 124 3.65 -40.70 30.64
CA HIS A 124 4.39 -41.25 31.79
C HIS A 124 5.86 -40.81 31.84
N GLN A 125 6.39 -40.23 30.78
CA GLN A 125 7.78 -39.81 30.64
C GLN A 125 7.91 -38.27 30.69
N GLY A 126 6.86 -37.56 30.29
CA GLY A 126 6.77 -36.09 30.38
C GLY A 126 7.18 -35.34 29.11
N HIS A 127 7.84 -35.99 28.14
CA HIS A 127 8.36 -35.34 26.97
C HIS A 127 7.23 -34.85 26.03
N GLY A 128 6.25 -35.69 25.71
CA GLY A 128 5.14 -35.33 24.83
C GLY A 128 4.26 -34.21 25.36
N SER A 129 4.05 -34.11 26.70
CA SER A 129 3.37 -33.00 27.34
C SER A 129 4.16 -31.69 27.16
N MET A 130 5.46 -31.70 27.36
CA MET A 130 6.32 -30.52 27.17
C MET A 130 6.34 -30.07 25.69
N VAL A 131 6.44 -30.97 24.74
CA VAL A 131 6.36 -30.70 23.30
C VAL A 131 5.01 -30.09 22.92
N SER A 132 3.92 -30.71 23.41
CA SER A 132 2.55 -30.19 23.17
C SER A 132 2.33 -28.81 23.75
N GLY A 133 2.93 -28.51 24.92
CA GLY A 133 2.87 -27.19 25.54
C GLY A 133 3.49 -26.09 24.69
N VAL A 134 4.65 -26.36 24.09
CA VAL A 134 5.29 -25.41 23.16
C VAL A 134 4.41 -25.13 21.93
N ILE A 135 3.66 -26.15 21.42
CA ILE A 135 2.77 -25.97 20.27
C ILE A 135 1.52 -25.16 20.67
N ALA A 136 0.78 -25.62 21.70
CA ALA A 136 -0.62 -25.23 21.89
C ALA A 136 -1.08 -25.11 23.35
N ALA A 137 -0.19 -24.81 24.32
CA ALA A 137 -0.64 -24.41 25.63
C ALA A 137 -1.60 -23.24 25.54
N ASN A 138 -2.69 -23.28 26.31
CA ASN A 138 -3.71 -22.26 26.32
C ASN A 138 -3.15 -20.88 26.63
N ARG A 139 -3.77 -19.84 26.09
CA ARG A 139 -3.55 -18.46 26.48
C ARG A 139 -4.61 -18.08 27.50
N ASP A 140 -4.24 -18.11 28.78
CA ASP A 140 -5.17 -17.91 29.91
C ASP A 140 -4.69 -16.87 30.94
N GLY A 141 -3.57 -16.20 30.66
CA GLY A 141 -2.95 -15.22 31.55
C GLY A 141 -1.98 -15.85 32.57
N ILE A 142 -1.67 -17.14 32.44
CA ILE A 142 -0.83 -17.88 33.37
C ILE A 142 0.47 -18.30 32.69
N TYR A 143 1.59 -17.84 33.18
CA TYR A 143 2.97 -18.16 32.83
C TYR A 143 3.28 -18.08 31.32
N MET A 144 2.88 -19.09 30.51
CA MET A 144 3.24 -19.15 29.09
C MET A 144 2.12 -19.74 28.24
N GLN A 145 2.09 -19.36 26.99
CA GLN A 145 1.20 -19.90 25.95
C GLN A 145 1.99 -20.63 24.87
N GLY A 146 1.36 -21.56 24.17
CA GLY A 146 1.91 -22.19 22.98
C GLY A 146 2.01 -21.21 21.80
N VAL A 147 2.89 -21.52 20.84
CA VAL A 147 3.05 -20.70 19.63
C VAL A 147 1.73 -20.60 18.85
N ALA A 148 0.97 -21.69 18.78
CA ALA A 148 -0.35 -21.77 18.15
C ALA A 148 -1.40 -22.15 19.19
N TYR A 149 -1.65 -21.27 20.17
CA TYR A 149 -2.39 -21.53 21.41
C TYR A 149 -3.87 -21.94 21.21
N GLU A 150 -4.43 -21.84 20.01
CA GLU A 150 -5.76 -22.38 19.65
C GLU A 150 -5.70 -23.59 18.71
N ALA A 151 -4.51 -24.15 18.42
CA ALA A 151 -4.40 -25.37 17.64
C ALA A 151 -4.93 -26.58 18.40
N THR A 152 -5.37 -27.60 17.69
CA THR A 152 -5.82 -28.87 18.27
C THR A 152 -4.69 -29.88 18.21
N ILE A 153 -4.37 -30.50 19.34
CA ILE A 153 -3.36 -31.54 19.46
C ILE A 153 -3.99 -32.92 19.28
N LEU A 154 -3.52 -33.66 18.29
CA LEU A 154 -3.76 -35.10 18.15
C LEU A 154 -2.56 -35.83 18.77
N SER A 155 -2.67 -36.22 20.03
CA SER A 155 -1.60 -36.94 20.74
C SER A 155 -1.62 -38.42 20.38
N LEU A 156 -0.50 -38.89 19.79
CA LEU A 156 -0.30 -40.29 19.41
C LEU A 156 0.88 -40.84 20.22
N ASN A 157 0.53 -41.51 21.33
CA ASN A 157 1.52 -42.03 22.26
C ASN A 157 2.19 -43.30 21.68
N VAL A 158 3.50 -43.20 21.45
CA VAL A 158 4.38 -44.25 20.98
C VAL A 158 5.49 -44.58 21.98
N GLY A 159 5.44 -44.01 23.18
CA GLY A 159 6.46 -44.14 24.21
C GLY A 159 6.57 -45.55 24.78
N ASP A 160 7.77 -46.01 25.01
CA ASP A 160 8.12 -47.25 25.70
C ASP A 160 8.83 -46.96 27.02
N PRO A 161 8.09 -46.84 28.15
CA PRO A 161 8.69 -46.55 29.43
C PRO A 161 9.52 -47.72 30.00
N ALA A 162 9.37 -48.93 29.46
CA ALA A 162 10.08 -50.13 29.90
C ALA A 162 11.34 -50.46 29.05
N GLY A 163 11.41 -49.92 27.81
CA GLY A 163 12.44 -50.24 26.83
C GLY A 163 13.64 -49.32 26.77
N CYS A 164 13.74 -48.38 27.74
CA CYS A 164 14.83 -47.40 27.76
C CYS A 164 16.20 -48.06 28.04
N LYS A 165 17.15 -47.81 27.16
CA LYS A 165 18.55 -48.15 27.40
C LYS A 165 19.08 -47.25 28.55
N PRO A 166 20.00 -47.78 29.39
CA PRO A 166 20.60 -46.92 30.42
C PRO A 166 21.23 -45.65 29.81
N GLY A 167 20.81 -44.49 30.32
CA GLY A 167 21.31 -43.20 29.84
C GLY A 167 20.44 -42.52 28.76
N THR A 168 19.33 -43.11 28.32
CA THR A 168 18.32 -42.50 27.45
C THR A 168 17.12 -42.05 28.28
N SER A 169 16.59 -40.85 28.01
CA SER A 169 15.46 -40.29 28.75
C SER A 169 14.12 -40.67 28.15
N ASP A 170 14.05 -40.84 26.81
CA ASP A 170 12.83 -41.05 26.07
C ASP A 170 12.98 -42.22 25.10
N CYS A 171 12.07 -43.18 25.20
CA CYS A 171 12.11 -44.40 24.40
C CYS A 171 10.81 -44.60 23.66
N PHE A 172 10.90 -45.12 22.45
CA PHE A 172 9.78 -45.25 21.55
C PHE A 172 9.71 -46.66 20.98
N PHE A 173 8.48 -47.15 20.79
CA PHE A 173 8.26 -48.42 20.04
C PHE A 173 8.34 -48.16 18.52
N ASP A 174 9.37 -48.59 17.87
CA ASP A 174 9.55 -48.44 16.41
C ASP A 174 8.38 -49.00 15.61
N SER A 175 7.80 -50.08 16.06
CA SER A 175 6.63 -50.70 15.41
C SER A 175 5.35 -49.88 15.53
N ALA A 176 5.25 -48.96 16.48
CA ALA A 176 4.11 -48.05 16.69
C ALA A 176 4.20 -46.81 15.78
N LEU A 177 5.38 -46.42 15.34
CA LEU A 177 5.59 -45.20 14.54
C LEU A 177 4.79 -45.19 13.23
N PRO A 178 4.82 -46.24 12.36
CA PRO A 178 4.07 -46.23 11.10
C PRO A 178 2.56 -46.14 11.34
N VAL A 179 2.04 -46.77 12.41
CA VAL A 179 0.63 -46.76 12.76
C VAL A 179 0.23 -45.34 13.23
N ALA A 180 1.05 -44.69 14.08
CA ALA A 180 0.81 -43.32 14.53
C ALA A 180 0.78 -42.33 13.38
N ILE A 181 1.71 -42.44 12.43
CA ILE A 181 1.78 -41.53 11.26
C ILE A 181 0.55 -41.73 10.36
N ASP A 182 0.12 -42.98 10.12
CA ASP A 182 -1.09 -43.22 9.35
C ASP A 182 -2.38 -42.76 10.08
N LEU A 183 -2.44 -42.88 11.39
CA LEU A 183 -3.53 -42.28 12.20
C LEU A 183 -3.55 -40.78 12.13
N ALA A 184 -2.40 -40.10 12.17
CA ALA A 184 -2.31 -38.67 11.96
C ALA A 184 -2.90 -38.26 10.60
N ARG A 185 -2.55 -39.00 9.54
CA ARG A 185 -3.06 -38.80 8.18
C ARG A 185 -4.57 -39.02 8.10
N THR A 186 -5.08 -40.11 8.61
CA THR A 186 -6.51 -40.50 8.51
C THR A 186 -7.40 -39.63 9.38
N ASN A 187 -6.89 -39.02 10.48
CA ASN A 187 -7.60 -38.07 11.33
C ASN A 187 -7.42 -36.61 10.90
N GLY A 188 -6.86 -36.34 9.72
CA GLY A 188 -6.82 -35.02 9.10
C GLY A 188 -5.83 -34.03 9.73
N ALA A 189 -4.76 -34.53 10.32
CA ALA A 189 -3.66 -33.67 10.75
C ALA A 189 -3.08 -32.91 9.55
N LYS A 190 -2.75 -31.64 9.76
CA LYS A 190 -2.05 -30.82 8.75
C LYS A 190 -0.54 -30.85 8.94
N ILE A 191 -0.12 -31.11 10.17
CA ILE A 191 1.26 -31.08 10.62
C ILE A 191 1.48 -32.32 11.49
N ILE A 192 2.61 -33.02 11.30
CA ILE A 192 3.12 -34.06 12.20
C ILE A 192 4.41 -33.54 12.81
N ASN A 193 4.45 -33.48 14.12
CA ASN A 193 5.65 -33.18 14.89
C ASN A 193 6.25 -34.47 15.43
N MET A 194 7.51 -34.74 15.09
CA MET A 194 8.32 -35.87 15.58
C MET A 194 9.58 -35.31 16.25
N SER A 195 9.50 -35.14 17.57
CA SER A 195 10.57 -34.56 18.37
C SER A 195 11.60 -35.59 18.85
N PHE A 196 11.93 -36.55 18.00
CA PHE A 196 12.89 -37.64 18.26
C PHE A 196 13.64 -38.01 16.99
N GLY A 197 14.61 -38.85 17.12
CA GLY A 197 15.43 -39.43 16.05
C GLY A 197 16.70 -40.07 16.62
N ASP A 198 17.35 -40.90 15.84
CA ASP A 198 18.61 -41.58 16.21
C ASP A 198 19.60 -41.65 15.03
N GLU A 199 20.76 -42.22 15.28
CA GLU A 199 21.82 -42.42 14.29
C GLU A 199 21.67 -43.74 13.52
N GLU A 200 20.82 -44.65 13.98
CA GLU A 200 20.59 -45.96 13.33
C GLU A 200 19.69 -45.79 12.07
N GLY A 201 18.96 -44.65 12.01
CA GLY A 201 18.10 -44.30 10.90
C GLY A 201 16.66 -44.82 11.06
N MET A 202 15.83 -44.54 10.08
CA MET A 202 14.39 -44.85 10.13
C MET A 202 14.11 -46.24 9.61
N PRO A 203 13.29 -47.04 10.32
CA PRO A 203 12.77 -48.33 9.78
C PRO A 203 12.01 -48.15 8.47
N ALA A 204 12.10 -49.08 7.55
CA ALA A 204 11.51 -49.00 6.21
C ALA A 204 9.99 -48.79 6.24
N GLU A 205 9.28 -49.40 7.19
CA GLU A 205 7.83 -49.25 7.37
C GLU A 205 7.45 -47.87 7.84
N THR A 206 8.22 -47.26 8.75
CA THR A 206 8.02 -45.88 9.23
C THR A 206 8.26 -44.89 8.08
N PHE A 207 9.32 -45.10 7.31
CA PHE A 207 9.59 -44.30 6.12
C PHE A 207 8.44 -44.38 5.10
N ALA A 208 7.88 -45.58 4.84
CA ALA A 208 6.73 -45.71 3.96
C ALA A 208 5.48 -44.96 4.48
N ALA A 209 5.25 -44.94 5.80
CA ALA A 209 4.18 -44.16 6.42
C ALA A 209 4.38 -42.65 6.30
N VAL A 210 5.61 -42.18 6.53
CA VAL A 210 5.96 -40.77 6.30
C VAL A 210 5.73 -40.36 4.85
N LYS A 211 6.12 -41.24 3.90
CA LYS A 211 5.87 -40.99 2.48
C LYS A 211 4.38 -40.84 2.17
N ARG A 212 3.52 -41.72 2.69
CA ARG A 212 2.05 -41.56 2.55
C ARG A 212 1.51 -40.28 3.17
N ALA A 213 2.07 -39.82 4.30
CA ALA A 213 1.67 -38.56 4.94
C ALA A 213 2.02 -37.36 4.08
N VAL A 214 3.25 -37.29 3.51
CA VAL A 214 3.63 -36.16 2.65
C VAL A 214 2.92 -36.23 1.30
N GLU A 215 2.64 -37.37 0.74
CA GLU A 215 1.80 -37.51 -0.47
C GLU A 215 0.37 -37.02 -0.24
N ALA A 216 -0.12 -37.07 1.01
CA ALA A 216 -1.39 -36.45 1.42
C ALA A 216 -1.29 -34.94 1.71
N GLY A 217 -0.12 -34.31 1.54
CA GLY A 217 0.12 -32.88 1.74
C GLY A 217 0.38 -32.46 3.19
N ILE A 218 0.69 -33.41 4.10
CA ILE A 218 0.96 -33.15 5.50
C ILE A 218 2.41 -32.70 5.68
N ILE A 219 2.60 -31.63 6.46
CA ILE A 219 3.94 -31.14 6.84
C ILE A 219 4.52 -32.04 7.92
N VAL A 220 5.75 -32.51 7.71
CA VAL A 220 6.48 -33.32 8.69
C VAL A 220 7.66 -32.52 9.24
N ILE A 221 7.70 -32.36 10.55
CA ILE A 221 8.76 -31.63 11.27
C ILE A 221 9.47 -32.59 12.21
N MET A 222 10.79 -32.70 12.04
CA MET A 222 11.64 -33.61 12.78
C MET A 222 12.74 -32.84 13.51
N SER A 223 13.14 -33.30 14.69
CA SER A 223 14.30 -32.77 15.39
C SER A 223 15.60 -33.16 14.71
N ALA A 224 16.60 -32.26 14.70
CA ALA A 224 17.90 -32.51 14.06
C ALA A 224 18.78 -33.50 14.81
N GLY A 225 18.60 -33.63 16.13
CA GLY A 225 19.45 -34.38 17.02
C GLY A 225 20.21 -33.47 18.00
N ASN A 226 20.74 -34.10 19.06
CA ASN A 226 21.33 -33.38 20.21
C ASN A 226 22.80 -33.79 20.50
N SER A 227 23.51 -34.31 19.51
CA SER A 227 24.88 -34.80 19.63
C SER A 227 25.94 -33.75 19.26
N GLY A 228 25.55 -32.58 18.77
CA GLY A 228 26.43 -31.49 18.31
C GLY A 228 27.21 -31.82 17.05
N THR A 229 26.71 -32.76 16.25
CA THR A 229 27.34 -33.23 15.01
C THR A 229 27.26 -32.21 13.88
N ALA A 230 28.07 -32.41 12.83
CA ALA A 230 28.13 -31.50 11.69
C ALA A 230 26.94 -31.61 10.74
N GLN A 231 26.08 -32.62 10.88
CA GLN A 231 24.88 -32.84 10.08
C GLN A 231 23.75 -33.42 10.94
N PRO A 232 22.49 -33.31 10.50
CA PRO A 232 21.37 -33.89 11.23
C PRO A 232 21.47 -35.41 11.37
N ASN A 233 20.77 -35.96 12.38
CA ASN A 233 20.72 -37.40 12.62
C ASN A 233 20.23 -38.18 11.36
N SER A 234 20.58 -39.44 11.30
CA SER A 234 20.27 -40.31 10.14
C SER A 234 18.77 -40.49 9.91
N PHE A 235 17.96 -40.46 11.00
CA PHE A 235 16.51 -40.56 10.92
C PHE A 235 15.89 -39.41 10.11
N ALA A 236 16.25 -38.14 10.41
CA ALA A 236 15.78 -36.98 9.73
C ALA A 236 16.33 -36.85 8.30
N LEU A 237 17.64 -37.14 8.10
CA LEU A 237 18.30 -37.04 6.79
C LEU A 237 17.72 -38.01 5.75
N LYS A 238 17.44 -39.23 6.15
CA LYS A 238 16.91 -40.24 5.22
C LYS A 238 15.57 -39.80 4.62
N ASN A 239 14.68 -39.25 5.44
CA ASN A 239 13.38 -38.74 4.95
C ASN A 239 13.55 -37.66 3.90
N VAL A 240 14.47 -36.72 4.13
CA VAL A 240 14.73 -35.63 3.19
C VAL A 240 15.40 -36.12 1.91
N GLN A 241 16.28 -37.10 2.00
CA GLN A 241 16.93 -37.69 0.81
C GLN A 241 15.93 -38.40 -0.11
N ASP A 242 14.99 -39.16 0.45
CA ASP A 242 14.09 -40.01 -0.30
C ASP A 242 12.76 -39.32 -0.67
N ALA A 243 12.29 -38.33 0.12
CA ALA A 243 11.00 -37.69 -0.11
C ALA A 243 11.05 -36.12 0.02
N GLY A 244 12.23 -35.54 0.16
CA GLY A 244 12.41 -34.08 0.29
C GLY A 244 11.94 -33.27 -0.92
N SER A 245 11.88 -33.89 -2.11
CA SER A 245 11.36 -33.28 -3.33
C SER A 245 9.89 -32.84 -3.22
N THR A 246 9.13 -33.33 -2.23
CA THR A 246 7.75 -32.92 -1.95
C THR A 246 7.69 -31.51 -1.35
N GLY A 247 8.79 -31.00 -0.78
CA GLY A 247 8.86 -29.71 -0.08
C GLY A 247 8.03 -29.66 1.22
N LEU A 248 7.76 -30.80 1.86
CA LEU A 248 6.89 -30.95 3.03
C LEU A 248 7.65 -31.27 4.32
N PHE A 249 8.99 -31.22 4.29
CA PHE A 249 9.84 -31.53 5.43
C PHE A 249 10.53 -30.30 5.99
N ILE A 250 10.63 -30.23 7.33
CA ILE A 250 11.54 -29.33 8.03
C ILE A 250 12.32 -30.13 9.07
N ILE A 251 13.65 -30.01 9.06
CA ILE A 251 14.55 -30.48 10.11
C ILE A 251 14.79 -29.31 11.06
N ALA A 252 14.47 -29.49 12.33
CA ALA A 252 14.49 -28.42 13.34
C ALA A 252 15.82 -28.43 14.12
N GLY A 253 16.64 -27.42 13.93
CA GLY A 253 17.84 -27.16 14.72
C GLY A 253 17.55 -26.23 15.89
N SER A 254 18.43 -26.27 16.91
CA SER A 254 18.27 -25.51 18.14
C SER A 254 19.18 -24.28 18.22
N ILE A 255 18.58 -23.14 18.56
CA ILE A 255 19.29 -21.94 19.00
C ILE A 255 18.98 -21.61 20.44
N ASP A 256 19.84 -20.78 21.06
CA ASP A 256 19.62 -20.17 22.36
C ASP A 256 18.92 -18.80 22.26
N ALA A 257 18.67 -18.14 23.40
CA ALA A 257 18.02 -16.83 23.46
C ALA A 257 18.86 -15.71 22.78
N ASN A 258 20.17 -15.89 22.59
CA ASN A 258 21.02 -14.96 21.86
C ASN A 258 21.06 -15.23 20.36
N ARG A 259 20.19 -16.15 19.88
CA ARG A 259 20.10 -16.59 18.49
C ARG A 259 21.36 -17.29 17.97
N SER A 260 22.17 -17.84 18.86
CA SER A 260 23.33 -18.65 18.51
C SER A 260 22.95 -20.13 18.49
N ILE A 261 23.55 -20.90 17.56
CA ILE A 261 23.33 -22.35 17.51
C ILE A 261 23.68 -23.00 18.86
N SER A 262 22.79 -23.80 19.40
CA SER A 262 23.03 -24.52 20.67
C SER A 262 24.16 -25.51 20.50
N SER A 263 25.04 -25.61 21.51
CA SER A 263 26.24 -26.48 21.43
C SER A 263 25.92 -27.95 21.22
N PHE A 264 24.75 -28.39 21.66
CA PHE A 264 24.26 -29.75 21.50
C PHE A 264 23.55 -29.98 20.15
N SER A 265 23.07 -28.91 19.45
CA SER A 265 22.30 -29.09 18.22
C SER A 265 23.15 -29.72 17.13
N ASP A 266 22.66 -30.81 16.54
CA ASP A 266 23.17 -31.27 15.29
C ASP A 266 22.90 -30.20 14.23
N ARG A 267 23.88 -29.94 13.35
CA ARG A 267 23.91 -28.84 12.41
C ARG A 267 23.27 -29.22 11.07
N ALA A 268 23.10 -28.24 10.21
CA ALA A 268 22.45 -28.41 8.89
C ALA A 268 23.23 -29.32 7.92
N GLY A 269 24.55 -29.34 8.02
CA GLY A 269 25.42 -30.05 7.07
C GLY A 269 25.53 -29.31 5.73
N THR A 270 26.31 -29.92 4.80
CA THR A 270 26.54 -29.34 3.46
C THR A 270 25.68 -29.95 2.36
N GLY A 271 24.84 -30.93 2.69
CA GLY A 271 24.04 -31.70 1.72
C GLY A 271 22.61 -31.17 1.57
N ILE A 272 21.74 -32.03 1.06
CA ILE A 272 20.32 -31.75 0.84
C ILE A 272 19.60 -31.34 2.15
N GLY A 273 20.06 -31.87 3.29
CA GLY A 273 19.53 -31.56 4.62
C GLY A 273 19.51 -30.06 4.91
N ALA A 274 20.55 -29.31 4.52
CA ALA A 274 20.64 -27.86 4.74
C ALA A 274 19.49 -27.08 4.10
N ASN A 275 18.95 -27.53 2.97
CA ASN A 275 17.84 -26.87 2.28
C ASN A 275 16.49 -27.02 3.02
N HIS A 276 16.38 -28.00 3.90
CA HIS A 276 15.20 -28.30 4.71
C HIS A 276 15.40 -27.98 6.20
N TYR A 277 16.56 -27.45 6.55
CA TYR A 277 16.93 -27.18 7.93
C TYR A 277 16.56 -25.75 8.32
N LEU A 278 15.85 -25.62 9.43
CA LEU A 278 15.42 -24.35 10.02
C LEU A 278 15.69 -24.38 11.51
N THR A 279 16.23 -23.30 12.06
CA THR A 279 16.49 -23.22 13.51
C THR A 279 15.39 -22.44 14.23
N ALA A 280 15.07 -22.88 15.45
CA ALA A 280 14.20 -22.20 16.38
C ALA A 280 14.74 -22.33 17.81
N LEU A 281 14.14 -21.60 18.76
CA LEU A 281 14.55 -21.70 20.17
C LEU A 281 14.38 -23.16 20.66
N GLY A 282 15.46 -23.73 21.16
CA GLY A 282 15.47 -25.09 21.75
C GLY A 282 16.34 -25.17 23.01
N ARG A 283 16.98 -24.04 23.42
CA ARG A 283 17.70 -23.95 24.67
C ARG A 283 17.02 -22.99 25.63
N GLY A 284 16.62 -23.50 26.82
CA GLY A 284 15.87 -22.73 27.80
C GLY A 284 14.43 -22.46 27.36
N ASN A 285 13.83 -23.35 26.58
CA ASN A 285 12.48 -23.20 26.08
C ASN A 285 11.44 -23.37 27.20
N ALA A 286 10.59 -22.38 27.42
CA ALA A 286 9.55 -22.41 28.46
C ALA A 286 8.36 -23.29 28.03
N THR A 287 7.95 -24.20 28.92
CA THR A 287 6.83 -25.10 28.68
C THR A 287 6.24 -25.62 30.00
N VAL A 288 5.23 -26.50 29.92
CA VAL A 288 4.64 -27.21 31.05
C VAL A 288 4.96 -28.71 30.96
N ASN A 289 5.37 -29.32 32.04
CA ASN A 289 5.60 -30.76 32.10
C ASN A 289 4.29 -31.54 32.42
N HIS A 290 4.37 -32.88 32.38
CA HIS A 290 3.20 -33.73 32.64
C HIS A 290 2.64 -33.65 34.06
N THR A 291 3.35 -33.06 35.03
CA THR A 291 2.88 -32.82 36.41
C THR A 291 2.23 -31.42 36.57
N GLY A 292 2.23 -30.61 35.54
CA GLY A 292 1.71 -29.22 35.56
C GLY A 292 2.75 -28.20 36.05
N ALA A 293 4.03 -28.61 36.26
CA ALA A 293 5.07 -27.67 36.62
C ALA A 293 5.59 -26.94 35.38
N HIS A 294 5.77 -25.63 35.52
CA HIS A 294 6.41 -24.79 34.49
C HIS A 294 7.92 -25.01 34.52
N VAL A 295 8.48 -25.34 33.38
CA VAL A 295 9.90 -25.75 33.25
C VAL A 295 10.56 -25.06 32.08
N ALA A 296 11.88 -24.91 32.16
CA ALA A 296 12.74 -24.52 31.04
C ALA A 296 13.52 -25.74 30.57
N VAL A 297 13.41 -26.07 29.28
CA VAL A 297 13.93 -27.32 28.71
C VAL A 297 14.92 -27.05 27.57
N ASN A 298 15.77 -28.06 27.30
CA ASN A 298 16.77 -27.99 26.23
C ASN A 298 16.63 -29.18 25.30
N GLY A 299 16.79 -28.96 24.00
CA GLY A 299 16.81 -29.98 22.96
C GLY A 299 16.22 -29.45 21.62
N THR A 300 16.68 -29.98 20.54
CA THR A 300 16.07 -29.82 19.21
C THR A 300 14.63 -30.30 19.20
N SER A 301 14.27 -31.17 20.15
CA SER A 301 12.92 -31.63 20.44
C SER A 301 11.94 -30.50 20.79
N PHE A 302 12.43 -29.32 21.23
CA PHE A 302 11.61 -28.13 21.54
C PHE A 302 11.68 -27.05 20.46
N SER A 303 12.66 -27.15 19.55
CA SER A 303 12.68 -26.34 18.32
C SER A 303 11.63 -26.83 17.31
N ALA A 304 11.48 -28.15 17.18
CA ALA A 304 10.49 -28.74 16.27
C ALA A 304 9.05 -28.28 16.56
N PRO A 305 8.53 -28.35 17.81
CA PRO A 305 7.19 -27.85 18.12
C PRO A 305 7.04 -26.32 17.97
N THR A 306 8.11 -25.53 18.17
CA THR A 306 8.09 -24.10 17.86
C THR A 306 7.81 -23.86 16.36
N ILE A 307 8.47 -24.62 15.49
CA ILE A 307 8.23 -24.56 14.04
C ILE A 307 6.86 -25.12 13.66
N ALA A 308 6.41 -26.19 14.35
CA ALA A 308 5.08 -26.76 14.15
C ALA A 308 3.97 -25.76 14.48
N GLY A 309 4.14 -25.02 15.57
CA GLY A 309 3.25 -23.90 15.92
C GLY A 309 3.24 -22.80 14.87
N ALA A 310 4.42 -22.42 14.34
CA ALA A 310 4.50 -21.44 13.27
C ALA A 310 3.78 -21.91 11.97
N ALA A 311 3.94 -23.16 11.61
CA ALA A 311 3.22 -23.77 10.49
C ALA A 311 1.70 -23.77 10.73
N ALA A 312 1.28 -24.07 11.98
CA ALA A 312 -0.13 -24.04 12.36
C ALA A 312 -0.73 -22.62 12.32
N LEU A 313 0.00 -21.59 12.72
CA LEU A 313 -0.42 -20.19 12.55
C LEU A 313 -0.69 -19.84 11.08
N LEU A 314 0.22 -20.21 10.18
CA LEU A 314 0.06 -19.95 8.75
C LEU A 314 -1.11 -20.75 8.15
N ALA A 315 -1.25 -22.03 8.50
CA ALA A 315 -2.33 -22.89 8.02
C ALA A 315 -3.72 -22.38 8.47
N GLY A 316 -3.82 -21.86 9.68
CA GLY A 316 -5.06 -21.32 10.21
C GLY A 316 -5.42 -19.94 9.62
N ALA A 317 -4.43 -19.07 9.44
CA ALA A 317 -4.64 -17.72 8.91
C ALA A 317 -4.89 -17.72 7.39
N PHE A 318 -4.26 -18.64 6.66
CA PHE A 318 -4.31 -18.70 5.19
C PHE A 318 -4.70 -20.11 4.72
N PRO A 319 -5.98 -20.48 4.79
CA PRO A 319 -6.45 -21.84 4.51
C PRO A 319 -6.30 -22.26 3.03
N ASN A 320 -5.97 -21.33 2.15
CA ASN A 320 -5.64 -21.58 0.73
C ASN A 320 -4.22 -22.12 0.53
N LEU A 321 -3.33 -22.00 1.53
CA LEU A 321 -1.96 -22.47 1.40
C LEU A 321 -1.88 -24.01 1.44
N THR A 322 -1.12 -24.56 0.53
CA THR A 322 -0.70 -25.97 0.61
C THR A 322 0.40 -26.14 1.66
N GLY A 323 0.57 -27.36 2.19
CA GLY A 323 1.67 -27.66 3.11
C GLY A 323 3.04 -27.27 2.57
N ALA A 324 3.31 -27.54 1.28
CA ALA A 324 4.57 -27.18 0.63
C ALA A 324 4.78 -25.66 0.56
N GLN A 325 3.71 -24.89 0.33
CA GLN A 325 3.78 -23.42 0.35
C GLN A 325 4.07 -22.89 1.77
N ILE A 326 3.51 -23.51 2.80
CA ILE A 326 3.79 -23.14 4.21
C ILE A 326 5.26 -23.40 4.54
N VAL A 327 5.78 -24.59 4.21
CA VAL A 327 7.20 -24.93 4.39
C VAL A 327 8.08 -23.95 3.63
N GLN A 328 7.79 -23.70 2.35
CA GLN A 328 8.55 -22.74 1.55
C GLN A 328 8.55 -21.34 2.17
N LEU A 329 7.41 -20.83 2.67
CA LEU A 329 7.32 -19.55 3.35
C LEU A 329 8.22 -19.52 4.59
N LEU A 330 8.15 -20.53 5.47
CA LEU A 330 8.97 -20.59 6.68
C LEU A 330 10.47 -20.60 6.35
N LEU A 331 10.87 -21.36 5.33
CA LEU A 331 12.27 -21.48 4.92
C LEU A 331 12.80 -20.22 4.21
N THR A 332 11.97 -19.56 3.38
CA THR A 332 12.40 -18.38 2.60
C THR A 332 12.33 -17.08 3.36
N THR A 333 11.52 -17.01 4.42
CA THR A 333 11.38 -15.83 5.28
C THR A 333 12.18 -15.93 6.57
N ALA A 334 12.94 -17.01 6.76
CA ALA A 334 13.87 -17.17 7.87
C ALA A 334 14.88 -16.00 7.91
N ASP A 335 15.34 -15.67 9.10
CA ASP A 335 16.44 -14.71 9.24
C ASP A 335 17.75 -15.42 8.88
N ASP A 336 18.42 -14.91 7.86
CA ASP A 336 19.72 -15.41 7.44
C ASP A 336 20.72 -15.27 8.58
N ALA A 337 21.35 -16.38 8.97
CA ALA A 337 22.29 -16.46 10.07
C ALA A 337 23.48 -17.32 9.67
N GLY A 338 24.67 -16.98 10.17
CA GLY A 338 25.91 -17.65 9.75
C GLY A 338 26.48 -17.07 8.45
N ALA A 339 26.85 -17.91 7.51
CA ALA A 339 27.29 -17.47 6.18
C ALA A 339 26.08 -17.07 5.33
N PRO A 340 26.23 -16.06 4.45
CA PRO A 340 25.08 -15.60 3.63
C PRO A 340 24.43 -16.71 2.81
N GLY A 341 23.12 -16.81 2.90
CA GLY A 341 22.32 -17.85 2.21
C GLY A 341 22.22 -19.14 3.02
N THR A 342 22.02 -20.27 2.32
CA THR A 342 21.96 -21.58 2.98
C THR A 342 23.35 -22.02 3.41
N ASP A 343 23.57 -22.27 4.71
CA ASP A 343 24.86 -22.67 5.25
C ASP A 343 24.83 -23.99 6.04
N ALA A 344 26.02 -24.49 6.40
CA ALA A 344 26.19 -25.78 7.06
C ALA A 344 25.83 -25.79 8.57
N ILE A 345 25.55 -24.64 9.16
CA ILE A 345 25.25 -24.51 10.60
C ILE A 345 23.77 -24.25 10.83
N TYR A 346 23.25 -23.20 10.20
CA TYR A 346 21.87 -22.75 10.38
C TYR A 346 20.91 -23.18 9.25
N GLY A 347 21.44 -23.81 8.18
CA GLY A 347 20.66 -24.21 7.02
C GLY A 347 20.01 -23.01 6.33
N ARG A 348 18.69 -22.89 6.41
CA ARG A 348 17.92 -21.78 5.85
C ARG A 348 17.88 -20.57 6.79
N GLY A 349 18.38 -20.71 8.01
CA GLY A 349 18.43 -19.63 8.98
C GLY A 349 17.54 -19.85 10.22
N ILE A 350 17.12 -18.75 10.83
CA ILE A 350 16.34 -18.73 12.07
C ILE A 350 14.89 -18.39 11.77
N LEU A 351 13.96 -19.16 12.33
CA LEU A 351 12.50 -18.95 12.18
C LEU A 351 12.10 -17.50 12.49
N ASN A 352 11.37 -16.87 11.56
CA ASN A 352 10.79 -15.54 11.73
C ASN A 352 9.33 -15.51 11.26
N ILE A 353 8.40 -15.66 12.20
CA ILE A 353 6.96 -15.65 11.94
C ILE A 353 6.50 -14.29 11.41
N ALA A 354 7.08 -13.19 11.95
CA ALA A 354 6.71 -11.85 11.51
C ALA A 354 6.96 -11.65 10.00
N LYS A 355 8.10 -12.09 9.49
CA LYS A 355 8.41 -12.04 8.05
C LYS A 355 7.54 -13.00 7.23
N ALA A 356 7.24 -14.19 7.77
CA ALA A 356 6.37 -15.15 7.09
C ALA A 356 4.94 -14.62 6.90
N PHE A 357 4.47 -13.77 7.81
CA PHE A 357 3.15 -13.12 7.75
C PHE A 357 3.12 -11.84 6.90
N GLN A 358 4.26 -11.34 6.42
CA GLN A 358 4.29 -10.22 5.48
C GLN A 358 3.97 -10.69 4.05
N PRO A 359 3.41 -9.82 3.18
CA PRO A 359 3.22 -10.14 1.77
C PRO A 359 4.53 -10.54 1.11
N GLN A 360 4.51 -11.63 0.35
CA GLN A 360 5.67 -12.19 -0.36
C GLN A 360 5.45 -12.17 -1.86
N GLY A 361 6.50 -11.78 -2.59
CA GLY A 361 6.44 -11.71 -4.05
C GLY A 361 5.65 -10.50 -4.57
N ALA A 362 5.16 -10.60 -5.81
CA ALA A 362 4.37 -9.54 -6.43
C ALA A 362 2.98 -9.45 -5.80
N THR A 363 2.54 -8.22 -5.52
CA THR A 363 1.22 -7.95 -4.98
C THR A 363 0.29 -7.40 -6.05
N ALA A 364 -0.97 -7.85 -6.03
CA ALA A 364 -2.02 -7.42 -6.95
C ALA A 364 -3.32 -7.12 -6.20
N MET A 365 -4.17 -6.29 -6.78
CA MET A 365 -5.50 -6.01 -6.23
C MET A 365 -6.39 -7.25 -6.30
N ALA A 366 -7.05 -7.61 -5.21
CA ALA A 366 -7.96 -8.75 -5.20
C ALA A 366 -9.09 -8.57 -6.23
N GLY A 367 -9.37 -9.63 -6.99
CA GLY A 367 -10.34 -9.59 -8.09
C GLY A 367 -9.83 -9.01 -9.40
N SER A 368 -8.57 -8.53 -9.44
CA SER A 368 -7.89 -8.13 -10.67
C SER A 368 -6.45 -8.65 -10.65
N LYS A 369 -5.79 -8.63 -11.83
CA LYS A 369 -4.35 -8.93 -11.93
C LYS A 369 -3.50 -7.67 -11.94
N GLU A 370 -4.09 -6.51 -11.65
CA GLU A 370 -3.39 -5.23 -11.64
C GLU A 370 -2.38 -5.18 -10.48
N PRO A 371 -1.10 -4.96 -10.78
CA PRO A 371 -0.08 -4.88 -9.77
C PRO A 371 -0.28 -3.64 -8.89
N VAL A 372 -0.06 -3.80 -7.59
CA VAL A 372 -0.19 -2.74 -6.60
C VAL A 372 1.09 -2.67 -5.77
N SER A 373 1.61 -1.48 -5.57
CA SER A 373 2.78 -1.27 -4.69
C SER A 373 2.35 -1.16 -3.23
N LEU A 374 3.13 -1.74 -2.34
CA LEU A 374 2.93 -1.59 -0.89
C LEU A 374 3.33 -0.19 -0.36
N SER A 375 4.08 0.60 -1.14
CA SER A 375 4.66 1.86 -0.68
C SER A 375 4.46 3.06 -1.62
N ASP A 376 4.18 2.84 -2.92
CA ASP A 376 4.11 3.91 -3.92
C ASP A 376 3.06 3.59 -4.98
N ASN A 377 1.86 4.15 -4.81
CA ASN A 377 0.76 4.07 -5.78
C ASN A 377 0.41 5.43 -6.40
N GLY A 378 1.28 6.42 -6.21
CA GLY A 378 1.13 7.70 -6.88
C GLY A 378 1.65 8.89 -6.09
N THR A 379 1.53 10.07 -6.70
CA THR A 379 1.92 11.35 -6.10
C THR A 379 0.83 12.35 -6.38
N VAL A 380 0.26 12.96 -5.33
CA VAL A 380 -0.73 14.04 -5.45
C VAL A 380 -0.03 15.34 -5.80
N SER A 381 -0.71 16.18 -6.60
CA SER A 381 -0.20 17.48 -7.07
C SER A 381 -0.42 18.60 -6.06
N GLY A 382 0.17 19.79 -6.32
CA GLY A 382 -0.03 20.98 -5.51
C GLY A 382 -1.51 21.34 -5.27
N PRO A 383 -2.38 21.36 -6.29
CA PRO A 383 -3.83 21.60 -6.11
C PRO A 383 -4.55 20.62 -5.18
N MET A 384 -4.02 19.41 -4.99
CA MET A 384 -4.56 18.38 -4.11
C MET A 384 -3.96 18.43 -2.69
N GLY A 385 -2.86 19.14 -2.50
CA GLY A 385 -2.25 19.46 -1.19
C GLY A 385 -2.17 18.29 -0.21
N ASP A 386 -2.79 18.50 0.96
CA ASP A 386 -2.89 17.48 2.02
C ASP A 386 -4.12 16.57 1.87
N ALA A 387 -4.68 16.47 0.67
CA ALA A 387 -5.74 15.50 0.45
C ALA A 387 -5.29 14.15 1.01
N ALA A 388 -5.92 13.75 2.12
CA ALA A 388 -5.74 12.47 2.76
C ALA A 388 -7.05 11.72 2.56
N PRO A 389 -7.13 10.92 1.50
CA PRO A 389 -8.36 10.21 1.24
C PRO A 389 -8.62 9.24 2.38
N ASN A 390 -9.56 9.60 3.25
CA ASN A 390 -10.07 8.69 4.25
C ASN A 390 -11.05 7.76 3.55
N THR A 391 -10.55 6.60 3.12
CA THR A 391 -11.36 5.59 2.44
C THR A 391 -12.21 4.76 3.39
N GLY A 392 -12.13 5.03 4.71
CA GLY A 392 -12.87 4.27 5.73
C GLY A 392 -12.46 2.79 5.82
N GLY A 393 -11.29 2.42 5.33
CA GLY A 393 -10.74 1.07 5.33
C GLY A 393 -9.77 0.84 4.18
N GLY A 394 -8.96 -0.20 4.29
CA GLY A 394 -8.02 -0.58 3.25
C GLY A 394 -8.65 -1.39 2.13
N ALA A 395 -7.95 -1.47 1.01
CA ALA A 395 -8.27 -2.39 -0.08
C ALA A 395 -7.63 -3.76 0.19
N ILE A 396 -8.30 -4.83 -0.19
CA ILE A 396 -7.70 -6.18 -0.14
C ILE A 396 -6.79 -6.37 -1.34
N ILE A 397 -5.56 -6.73 -1.04
CA ILE A 397 -4.56 -7.15 -2.01
C ILE A 397 -4.21 -8.62 -1.80
N LEU A 398 -3.77 -9.28 -2.85
CA LEU A 398 -3.23 -10.64 -2.82
C LEU A 398 -1.73 -10.59 -3.08
N ASP A 399 -0.97 -11.41 -2.37
CA ASP A 399 0.45 -11.60 -2.61
C ASP A 399 0.73 -12.78 -3.59
N GLY A 400 2.01 -13.11 -3.80
CA GLY A 400 2.42 -14.21 -4.69
C GLY A 400 1.90 -15.60 -4.30
N TYR A 401 1.41 -15.76 -3.07
CA TYR A 401 0.77 -16.98 -2.57
C TYR A 401 -0.76 -16.88 -2.49
N SER A 402 -1.35 -15.85 -3.08
CA SER A 402 -2.80 -15.55 -3.00
C SER A 402 -3.30 -15.37 -1.56
N ARG A 403 -2.46 -14.87 -0.67
CA ARG A 403 -2.83 -14.48 0.69
C ARG A 403 -3.38 -13.06 0.69
N ALA A 404 -4.49 -12.86 1.38
CA ALA A 404 -5.18 -11.58 1.42
C ALA A 404 -4.63 -10.67 2.53
N TYR A 405 -4.35 -9.41 2.16
CA TYR A 405 -3.88 -8.37 3.08
C TYR A 405 -4.66 -7.08 2.88
N VAL A 406 -4.73 -6.29 3.94
CA VAL A 406 -5.34 -4.95 3.90
C VAL A 406 -4.27 -3.91 3.57
N LEU A 407 -4.43 -3.20 2.46
CA LEU A 407 -3.57 -2.09 2.07
C LEU A 407 -4.34 -0.77 2.13
N ASP A 408 -3.87 0.18 2.95
CA ASP A 408 -4.36 1.56 2.90
C ASP A 408 -3.72 2.31 1.72
N LEU A 409 -4.46 2.40 0.61
CA LEU A 409 -3.99 3.06 -0.60
C LEU A 409 -3.63 4.53 -0.37
N ALA A 410 -4.29 5.22 0.56
CA ALA A 410 -4.00 6.62 0.86
C ALA A 410 -2.59 6.81 1.44
N ARG A 411 -2.13 5.88 2.25
CA ARG A 411 -0.78 5.91 2.83
C ARG A 411 0.33 5.66 1.82
N THR A 412 -0.01 5.10 0.66
CA THR A 412 0.94 4.83 -0.43
C THR A 412 1.06 5.98 -1.42
N LEU A 413 0.33 7.09 -1.22
CA LEU A 413 0.43 8.28 -2.04
C LEU A 413 1.47 9.25 -1.48
N GLY A 414 2.47 9.54 -2.30
CA GLY A 414 3.43 10.60 -2.05
C GLY A 414 2.85 11.99 -2.32
N ARG A 415 3.57 13.03 -1.92
CA ARG A 415 3.25 14.43 -2.21
C ARG A 415 4.37 15.07 -3.02
N VAL A 416 4.01 15.99 -3.89
CA VAL A 416 5.00 16.81 -4.60
C VAL A 416 5.76 17.66 -3.56
N PRO A 417 7.10 17.70 -3.62
CA PRO A 417 7.89 18.58 -2.76
C PRO A 417 7.45 20.04 -2.88
N GLN A 418 7.44 20.75 -1.76
CA GLN A 418 7.08 22.17 -1.74
C GLN A 418 8.08 23.00 -2.53
N GLU A 419 7.54 23.91 -3.33
CA GLU A 419 8.36 24.92 -4.01
C GLU A 419 8.91 25.94 -3.04
N ARG A 420 10.16 26.32 -3.25
CA ARG A 420 10.78 27.47 -2.60
C ARG A 420 10.86 28.63 -3.62
N PRO A 421 9.77 29.42 -3.76
CA PRO A 421 9.67 30.39 -4.85
C PRO A 421 10.75 31.46 -4.81
N LEU A 422 11.18 31.89 -3.62
CA LEU A 422 12.30 32.79 -3.45
C LEU A 422 13.63 32.27 -4.02
N ALA A 423 13.95 30.99 -3.78
CA ALA A 423 15.19 30.40 -4.26
C ALA A 423 15.26 30.41 -5.79
N GLN A 424 14.11 30.26 -6.46
CA GLN A 424 14.02 30.36 -7.92
C GLN A 424 14.12 31.81 -8.43
N GLY A 425 13.58 32.78 -7.69
CA GLY A 425 13.60 34.21 -8.04
C GLY A 425 14.98 34.87 -7.83
N VAL A 426 15.73 34.39 -6.82
CA VAL A 426 17.03 34.95 -6.42
C VAL A 426 18.21 34.20 -7.04
N SER A 427 18.06 32.91 -7.39
CA SER A 427 19.09 32.14 -8.08
C SER A 427 19.21 32.63 -9.54
N GLY A 428 19.78 33.80 -9.74
CA GLY A 428 20.09 34.35 -11.06
C GLY A 428 21.01 33.43 -11.84
N GLY A 429 20.46 32.68 -12.82
CA GLY A 429 21.25 32.01 -13.81
C GLY A 429 21.88 33.06 -14.72
N ASN A 430 23.05 32.77 -15.32
CA ASN A 430 23.65 33.61 -16.38
C ASN A 430 22.76 33.51 -17.63
N PHE A 431 21.66 34.24 -17.62
CA PHE A 431 20.73 34.34 -18.75
C PHE A 431 20.97 35.68 -19.46
N ARG A 432 21.01 35.65 -20.79
CA ARG A 432 20.92 36.84 -21.61
C ARG A 432 19.69 36.73 -22.49
N THR A 433 18.86 37.75 -22.48
CA THR A 433 17.72 37.89 -23.39
C THR A 433 18.07 38.95 -24.41
N ALA A 434 18.09 38.60 -25.69
CA ALA A 434 18.21 39.54 -26.78
C ALA A 434 16.87 39.66 -27.48
N ALA A 435 16.43 40.88 -27.76
CA ALA A 435 15.25 41.15 -28.56
C ALA A 435 15.58 42.07 -29.72
N ALA A 436 15.07 41.74 -30.89
CA ALA A 436 15.20 42.56 -32.10
C ALA A 436 13.83 42.83 -32.69
N THR A 437 13.59 44.07 -33.10
CA THR A 437 12.33 44.48 -33.76
C THR A 437 12.65 45.04 -35.13
N SER A 438 12.03 44.52 -36.18
CA SER A 438 12.16 45.00 -37.55
C SER A 438 10.76 45.13 -38.16
N GLY A 439 10.29 46.37 -38.32
CA GLY A 439 8.96 46.68 -38.85
C GLY A 439 7.82 46.01 -38.05
N LYS A 440 7.18 44.98 -38.61
CA LYS A 440 6.05 44.24 -38.05
C LYS A 440 6.43 42.99 -37.24
N LEU A 441 7.73 42.64 -37.22
CA LEU A 441 8.24 41.44 -36.59
C LEU A 441 9.12 41.80 -35.36
N MET A 442 8.85 41.17 -34.24
CA MET A 442 9.66 41.16 -33.03
C MET A 442 10.13 39.73 -32.76
N VAL A 443 11.39 39.53 -32.50
CA VAL A 443 11.95 38.24 -32.06
C VAL A 443 12.72 38.45 -30.75
N ALA A 444 12.48 37.64 -29.77
CA ALA A 444 13.22 37.62 -28.51
C ALA A 444 13.73 36.20 -28.24
N VAL A 445 14.97 36.08 -27.82
CA VAL A 445 15.63 34.81 -27.50
C VAL A 445 16.33 34.93 -26.15
N THR A 446 16.12 33.99 -25.26
CA THR A 446 16.85 33.89 -24.00
C THR A 446 17.86 32.75 -24.08
N ILE A 447 19.13 33.07 -23.85
CA ILE A 447 20.24 32.12 -23.85
C ILE A 447 20.79 31.96 -22.42
N ARG A 448 21.24 30.76 -22.07
CA ARG A 448 22.00 30.46 -20.87
C ARG A 448 23.47 30.28 -21.23
N GLN A 449 24.37 30.97 -20.57
CA GLN A 449 25.81 30.69 -20.66
C GLN A 449 26.19 29.62 -19.64
N ASN A 450 26.83 28.56 -20.10
CA ASN A 450 27.39 27.51 -19.25
C ASN A 450 28.71 27.98 -18.67
N ARG A 451 28.89 27.96 -17.35
CA ARG A 451 30.13 28.31 -16.66
C ARG A 451 31.28 27.33 -16.95
N ASP A 452 30.99 26.09 -17.32
CA ASP A 452 31.98 25.00 -17.35
C ASP A 452 32.46 24.63 -18.75
N GLY A 453 32.22 25.45 -19.78
CA GLY A 453 32.78 25.25 -21.12
C GLY A 453 32.39 23.95 -21.84
N ARG A 454 31.43 23.15 -21.30
CA ARG A 454 30.98 21.94 -21.95
C ARG A 454 30.03 22.25 -23.11
N PRO A 455 30.20 21.64 -24.30
CA PRO A 455 29.36 21.91 -25.45
C PRO A 455 27.90 21.52 -25.18
N GLY A 456 26.99 22.47 -25.34
CA GLY A 456 25.56 22.20 -25.40
C GLY A 456 25.19 21.70 -26.79
N VAL A 457 24.38 20.67 -26.86
CA VAL A 457 24.15 19.86 -28.06
C VAL A 457 23.25 20.50 -29.15
N GLU A 458 22.71 21.71 -28.99
CA GLU A 458 21.71 22.26 -29.93
C GLU A 458 22.03 23.68 -30.44
N THR A 459 23.23 23.90 -30.90
CA THR A 459 23.66 25.22 -31.33
C THR A 459 23.48 25.49 -32.82
N GLU A 460 23.20 24.49 -33.63
CA GLU A 460 23.09 24.64 -35.11
C GLU A 460 21.84 25.39 -35.57
N GLN A 461 20.80 25.48 -34.75
CA GLN A 461 19.52 26.12 -35.15
C GLN A 461 19.46 27.65 -34.93
N LEU A 462 20.45 28.26 -34.27
CA LEU A 462 20.35 29.65 -33.82
C LEU A 462 21.32 30.62 -34.52
N HIS A 463 22.13 30.19 -35.47
CA HIS A 463 23.14 30.99 -36.14
C HIS A 463 24.05 31.78 -35.18
N LEU A 464 24.36 31.18 -34.02
CA LEU A 464 25.31 31.72 -33.07
C LEU A 464 26.73 31.52 -33.59
N GLY A 465 27.64 32.45 -33.30
CA GLY A 465 29.06 32.29 -33.61
C GLY A 465 29.60 30.99 -32.99
N HIS A 466 30.62 30.40 -33.63
CA HIS A 466 31.14 29.08 -33.26
C HIS A 466 31.57 28.97 -31.78
N GLU A 467 32.11 30.05 -31.20
CA GLU A 467 32.47 30.09 -29.78
C GLU A 467 31.26 30.33 -28.85
N ASP A 468 30.32 31.18 -29.25
CA ASP A 468 29.08 31.42 -28.49
C ASP A 468 28.21 30.18 -28.53
N GLY A 469 28.19 29.46 -29.64
CA GLY A 469 27.50 28.19 -29.80
C GLY A 469 28.02 27.08 -28.90
N ARG A 470 29.30 27.05 -28.58
CA ARG A 470 29.90 26.08 -27.63
C ARG A 470 29.54 26.37 -26.16
N ARG A 471 29.26 27.64 -25.83
CA ARG A 471 29.06 28.10 -24.45
C ARG A 471 27.63 28.52 -24.13
N ALA A 472 26.78 28.67 -25.15
CA ALA A 472 25.42 29.20 -24.99
C ALA A 472 24.38 28.17 -25.43
N ARG A 473 23.27 28.12 -24.73
CA ARG A 473 22.09 27.31 -25.05
C ARG A 473 20.87 28.22 -25.05
N ALA A 474 20.11 28.25 -26.14
CA ALA A 474 18.79 28.85 -26.14
C ALA A 474 17.85 28.03 -25.23
N ILE A 475 17.28 28.69 -24.28
CA ILE A 475 16.36 28.05 -23.31
C ILE A 475 14.90 28.47 -23.52
N ALA A 476 14.68 29.60 -24.22
CA ALA A 476 13.38 30.09 -24.58
C ALA A 476 13.46 31.06 -25.75
N GLY A 477 12.40 31.17 -26.53
CA GLY A 477 12.31 32.16 -27.61
C GLY A 477 10.89 32.47 -28.03
N MET A 478 10.67 33.64 -28.59
CA MET A 478 9.38 34.10 -29.05
C MET A 478 9.56 34.93 -30.34
N ALA A 479 8.60 34.74 -31.27
CA ALA A 479 8.46 35.61 -32.45
C ALA A 479 7.01 36.16 -32.44
N LEU A 480 6.85 37.46 -32.66
CA LEU A 480 5.57 38.14 -32.79
C LEU A 480 5.54 38.92 -34.11
N SER A 481 4.50 38.66 -34.89
CA SER A 481 4.31 39.34 -36.19
C SER A 481 2.93 39.98 -36.26
N ARG A 482 2.88 41.27 -36.65
CA ARG A 482 1.65 41.96 -36.92
C ARG A 482 1.27 41.76 -38.40
N LEU A 483 0.33 40.83 -38.65
CA LEU A 483 -0.16 40.47 -39.98
C LEU A 483 -0.95 41.59 -40.64
N THR A 484 -1.85 42.20 -39.84
CA THR A 484 -2.64 43.37 -40.26
C THR A 484 -2.74 44.36 -39.09
N PRO A 485 -3.26 45.58 -39.28
CA PRO A 485 -3.49 46.48 -38.14
C PRO A 485 -4.37 45.91 -37.04
N LYS A 486 -5.22 44.92 -37.33
CA LYS A 486 -6.15 44.28 -36.43
C LYS A 486 -5.72 42.86 -35.97
N THR A 487 -4.71 42.28 -36.65
CA THR A 487 -4.38 40.85 -36.43
C THR A 487 -2.88 40.71 -36.14
N ALA A 488 -2.55 40.02 -35.04
CA ALA A 488 -1.20 39.65 -34.66
C ALA A 488 -1.10 38.15 -34.40
N LEU A 489 0.04 37.56 -34.81
CA LEU A 489 0.43 36.17 -34.61
C LEU A 489 1.68 36.14 -33.72
N ALA A 490 1.69 35.20 -32.78
CA ALA A 490 2.89 34.92 -31.97
C ALA A 490 3.19 33.44 -31.99
N PHE A 491 4.47 33.10 -31.94
CA PHE A 491 4.98 31.76 -31.78
C PHE A 491 6.00 31.75 -30.63
N GLY A 492 6.03 30.70 -29.83
CA GLY A 492 6.99 30.53 -28.74
C GLY A 492 7.55 29.12 -28.67
N PHE A 493 8.81 28.98 -28.27
CA PHE A 493 9.40 27.74 -27.83
C PHE A 493 9.90 27.91 -26.38
N SER A 494 9.67 26.92 -25.55
CA SER A 494 9.86 27.00 -24.08
C SER A 494 9.22 28.25 -23.45
N GLN A 495 8.15 28.75 -24.06
CA GLN A 495 7.32 29.87 -23.60
C GLN A 495 5.89 29.43 -23.50
N SER A 496 5.21 29.79 -22.39
CA SER A 496 3.81 29.42 -22.19
C SER A 496 2.87 30.25 -23.10
N ALA A 497 1.73 29.65 -23.44
CA ALA A 497 0.66 30.34 -24.16
C ALA A 497 0.15 31.57 -23.38
N HIS A 498 0.19 31.56 -22.06
CA HIS A 498 -0.13 32.70 -21.22
C HIS A 498 0.80 33.90 -21.50
N MET A 499 2.10 33.67 -21.59
CA MET A 499 3.08 34.71 -21.93
C MET A 499 2.83 35.28 -23.33
N LEU A 500 2.56 34.41 -24.33
CA LEU A 500 2.19 34.88 -25.68
C LEU A 500 0.93 35.76 -25.67
N ARG A 501 -0.08 35.36 -24.89
CA ARG A 501 -1.32 36.13 -24.76
C ARG A 501 -1.06 37.50 -24.15
N GLN A 502 -0.23 37.59 -23.12
CA GLN A 502 0.15 38.87 -22.49
C GLN A 502 0.86 39.80 -23.48
N GLN A 503 1.84 39.25 -24.21
CA GLN A 503 2.59 40.00 -25.24
C GLN A 503 1.68 40.49 -26.37
N LEU A 504 0.79 39.63 -26.88
CA LEU A 504 -0.20 39.99 -27.90
C LEU A 504 -1.19 41.05 -27.40
N ALA A 505 -1.50 41.05 -26.10
CA ALA A 505 -2.40 42.03 -25.47
C ALA A 505 -1.69 43.32 -25.05
N GLY A 506 -0.35 43.36 -25.08
CA GLY A 506 0.44 44.49 -24.56
C GLY A 506 0.24 44.69 -23.06
N ARG A 507 0.09 43.62 -22.31
CA ARG A 507 -0.12 43.60 -20.86
C ARG A 507 1.06 43.00 -20.15
N TRP A 508 1.41 43.56 -18.99
CA TRP A 508 2.48 43.09 -18.14
C TRP A 508 1.93 42.94 -16.72
N ASP A 509 2.24 41.80 -16.09
CA ASP A 509 1.90 41.62 -14.67
C ASP A 509 2.86 42.43 -13.78
N ASN A 510 2.40 42.77 -12.59
CA ASN A 510 3.26 43.32 -11.57
C ASN A 510 4.38 42.32 -11.20
N ALA A 511 5.54 42.82 -10.76
CA ALA A 511 6.73 42.00 -10.48
C ALA A 511 6.64 41.21 -9.17
N PHE A 512 5.57 40.41 -9.01
CA PHE A 512 5.44 39.50 -7.87
C PHE A 512 6.35 38.28 -8.07
N LEU A 513 7.13 37.94 -7.05
CA LEU A 513 8.06 36.81 -7.08
C LEU A 513 7.38 35.50 -6.65
N VAL A 514 6.55 35.57 -5.63
CA VAL A 514 5.90 34.44 -4.96
C VAL A 514 4.44 34.32 -5.40
N ALA A 515 3.65 35.35 -5.18
CA ALA A 515 2.23 35.41 -5.51
C ALA A 515 2.02 35.66 -7.03
N ARG A 516 2.43 34.70 -7.85
CA ARG A 516 2.30 34.78 -9.31
C ARG A 516 0.83 34.65 -9.72
N ASP A 517 0.46 35.25 -10.87
CA ASP A 517 -0.93 35.19 -11.33
C ASP A 517 -1.42 33.73 -11.42
N PRO A 518 -2.44 33.32 -10.65
CA PRO A 518 -2.95 31.96 -10.65
C PRO A 518 -3.59 31.55 -11.98
N MET A 519 -3.92 32.52 -12.86
CA MET A 519 -4.42 32.26 -14.22
C MET A 519 -3.29 31.79 -15.14
N SER A 520 -2.03 31.97 -14.76
CA SER A 520 -0.85 31.56 -15.55
C SER A 520 -0.52 30.07 -15.44
N ARG A 521 -1.07 29.36 -14.43
CA ARG A 521 -0.71 27.97 -14.14
C ARG A 521 -1.93 27.05 -14.11
N ALA A 522 -1.73 25.82 -14.59
CA ALA A 522 -2.74 24.76 -14.57
C ALA A 522 -2.65 23.83 -13.34
N GLY A 523 -1.94 24.27 -12.29
CA GLY A 523 -1.77 23.50 -11.04
C GLY A 523 -0.51 22.61 -10.99
N PHE A 524 0.33 22.68 -12.01
CA PHE A 524 1.62 21.99 -12.06
C PHE A 524 2.68 22.90 -12.72
N HIS A 525 3.94 22.51 -12.68
CA HIS A 525 5.00 23.16 -13.43
C HIS A 525 4.94 22.75 -14.90
N PRO A 526 4.46 23.63 -15.81
CA PRO A 526 4.47 23.32 -17.23
C PRO A 526 5.88 23.48 -17.78
N GLY A 527 6.37 22.47 -18.47
CA GLY A 527 7.47 22.60 -19.39
C GLY A 527 6.89 22.79 -20.79
N ALA A 528 6.55 24.04 -21.15
CA ALA A 528 6.05 24.32 -22.47
C ALA A 528 7.17 24.03 -23.51
N ASP A 529 6.90 23.15 -24.46
CA ASP A 529 7.81 22.88 -25.58
C ASP A 529 7.56 23.92 -26.69
N THR A 530 6.29 24.07 -27.09
CA THR A 530 5.87 25.00 -28.15
C THR A 530 4.55 25.66 -27.82
N SER A 531 4.38 26.91 -28.23
CA SER A 531 3.12 27.65 -28.13
C SER A 531 2.88 28.50 -29.37
N ILE A 532 1.61 28.74 -29.66
CA ILE A 532 1.16 29.59 -30.74
C ILE A 532 0.00 30.46 -30.24
N GLY A 533 -0.09 31.69 -30.72
CA GLY A 533 -1.16 32.61 -30.38
C GLY A 533 -1.57 33.48 -31.55
N LEU A 534 -2.87 33.65 -31.74
CA LEU A 534 -3.45 34.58 -32.73
C LEU A 534 -4.39 35.52 -31.99
N ARG A 535 -4.20 36.84 -32.17
CA ARG A 535 -5.07 37.87 -31.66
C ARG A 535 -5.68 38.67 -32.80
N HIS A 536 -7.01 38.88 -32.75
CA HIS A 536 -7.74 39.67 -33.70
C HIS A 536 -8.68 40.67 -33.02
N HIS A 537 -8.65 41.93 -33.45
CA HIS A 537 -9.50 42.98 -32.91
C HIS A 537 -10.79 43.10 -33.71
N ILE A 538 -11.95 43.03 -33.01
CA ILE A 538 -13.30 43.17 -33.53
C ILE A 538 -13.93 44.36 -32.82
N GLY A 539 -13.77 45.57 -33.40
CA GLY A 539 -14.19 46.82 -32.74
C GLY A 539 -13.45 47.02 -31.37
N PRO A 540 -14.19 47.23 -30.27
CA PRO A 540 -13.59 47.46 -28.95
C PRO A 540 -13.17 46.19 -28.25
N ILE A 541 -13.45 45.02 -28.83
CA ILE A 541 -13.12 43.72 -28.26
C ILE A 541 -11.98 43.09 -29.06
N ALA A 542 -11.12 42.34 -28.39
CA ALA A 542 -10.12 41.51 -29.02
C ALA A 542 -10.35 40.02 -28.67
N LEU A 543 -10.29 39.18 -29.67
CA LEU A 543 -10.31 37.75 -29.55
C LEU A 543 -8.88 37.20 -29.61
N THR A 544 -8.48 36.39 -28.65
CA THR A 544 -7.18 35.72 -28.65
C THR A 544 -7.39 34.21 -28.54
N VAL A 545 -6.82 33.48 -29.48
CA VAL A 545 -6.75 32.01 -29.48
C VAL A 545 -5.33 31.61 -29.24
N THR A 546 -5.09 30.71 -28.28
CA THR A 546 -3.74 30.17 -28.07
C THR A 546 -3.77 28.65 -27.92
N GLY A 547 -2.67 28.01 -28.37
CA GLY A 547 -2.39 26.59 -28.18
C GLY A 547 -1.01 26.40 -27.59
N GLU A 548 -0.87 25.45 -26.68
CA GLU A 548 0.38 25.11 -26.03
C GLU A 548 0.53 23.60 -25.96
N ARG A 549 1.73 23.10 -26.23
CA ARG A 549 2.10 21.71 -26.03
C ARG A 549 3.34 21.69 -25.15
N GLY A 550 3.40 20.70 -24.26
CA GLY A 550 4.52 20.60 -23.35
C GLY A 550 4.48 19.32 -22.52
N LYS A 551 5.31 19.32 -21.50
CA LYS A 551 5.48 18.21 -20.57
C LYS A 551 5.27 18.68 -19.14
N VAL A 552 4.62 17.85 -18.34
CA VAL A 552 4.49 18.07 -16.89
C VAL A 552 5.83 17.81 -16.25
N HIS A 553 6.39 18.81 -15.58
CA HIS A 553 7.58 18.61 -14.77
C HIS A 553 7.20 18.03 -13.41
N MET A 554 7.70 16.81 -13.14
CA MET A 554 7.55 16.15 -11.86
C MET A 554 8.81 16.34 -11.01
N SER A 555 8.68 16.99 -9.86
CA SER A 555 9.76 17.15 -8.90
C SER A 555 9.88 15.90 -8.03
N GLY A 556 10.84 15.03 -8.33
CA GLY A 556 11.16 13.86 -7.53
C GLY A 556 12.28 13.04 -8.14
N LEU A 557 13.18 12.51 -7.33
CA LEU A 557 14.34 11.75 -7.80
C LEU A 557 13.95 10.44 -8.54
N ARG A 558 12.81 9.84 -8.20
CA ARG A 558 12.37 8.58 -8.80
C ARG A 558 11.73 8.72 -10.20
N HIS A 559 11.26 9.92 -10.57
CA HIS A 559 10.49 10.16 -11.80
C HIS A 559 11.13 11.14 -12.79
N ARG A 560 12.44 11.36 -12.69
CA ARG A 560 13.17 12.30 -13.58
C ARG A 560 13.06 11.99 -15.07
N LEU A 561 12.79 10.74 -15.43
CA LEU A 561 12.71 10.28 -16.83
C LEU A 561 11.28 10.30 -17.38
N ASP A 562 10.26 10.34 -16.51
CA ASP A 562 8.87 10.33 -16.94
C ASP A 562 8.34 11.78 -17.00
N ARG A 563 8.11 12.25 -18.21
CA ARG A 563 7.60 13.59 -18.51
C ARG A 563 6.30 13.48 -19.29
N PRO A 564 5.16 13.30 -18.62
CA PRO A 564 3.86 13.20 -19.28
C PRO A 564 3.57 14.41 -20.15
N ALA A 565 3.05 14.17 -21.35
CA ALA A 565 2.69 15.24 -22.27
C ALA A 565 1.34 15.87 -21.87
N TYR A 566 1.21 17.18 -22.11
CA TYR A 566 -0.03 17.90 -22.04
C TYR A 566 -0.27 18.80 -23.27
N ASN A 567 -1.54 19.16 -23.49
CA ASN A 567 -1.96 20.16 -24.46
C ASN A 567 -2.93 21.13 -23.76
N LEU A 568 -2.75 22.43 -23.97
CA LEU A 568 -3.60 23.48 -23.42
C LEU A 568 -4.04 24.40 -24.58
N ASP A 569 -5.33 24.38 -24.88
CA ASP A 569 -5.97 25.27 -25.86
C ASP A 569 -6.77 26.32 -25.11
N SER A 570 -6.68 27.60 -25.48
CA SER A 570 -7.44 28.70 -24.84
C SER A 570 -8.06 29.64 -25.83
N LEU A 571 -9.22 30.15 -25.45
CA LEU A 571 -9.95 31.22 -26.13
C LEU A 571 -10.21 32.33 -25.12
N THR A 572 -9.85 33.57 -25.45
CA THR A 572 -9.99 34.72 -24.56
C THR A 572 -10.59 35.92 -25.30
N PHE A 573 -11.55 36.55 -24.67
CA PHE A 573 -12.18 37.81 -25.10
C PHE A 573 -11.71 38.93 -24.18
N ASP A 574 -11.05 39.94 -24.70
CA ASP A 574 -10.60 41.12 -23.96
C ASP A 574 -11.38 42.35 -24.42
N GLY A 575 -11.76 43.19 -23.48
CA GLY A 575 -12.44 44.44 -23.75
C GLY A 575 -12.03 45.56 -22.83
N LYS A 576 -12.31 46.79 -23.27
CA LYS A 576 -12.15 48.02 -22.44
C LYS A 576 -13.46 48.80 -22.45
N MET A 577 -13.93 49.24 -21.27
CA MET A 577 -15.10 50.03 -21.10
C MET A 577 -14.80 51.14 -20.10
N GLY A 578 -14.59 52.36 -20.60
CA GLY A 578 -14.13 53.49 -19.77
C GLY A 578 -12.79 53.17 -19.05
N PRO A 579 -12.73 53.34 -17.73
CA PRO A 579 -11.53 53.04 -16.92
C PRO A 579 -11.38 51.53 -16.67
N ALA A 580 -12.42 50.71 -16.93
CA ALA A 580 -12.39 49.28 -16.69
C ALA A 580 -11.90 48.49 -17.92
N ARG A 581 -11.09 47.46 -17.66
CA ARG A 581 -10.70 46.46 -18.62
C ARG A 581 -11.18 45.11 -18.12
N PHE A 582 -11.66 44.25 -19.00
CA PHE A 582 -12.11 42.92 -18.64
C PHE A 582 -11.53 41.88 -19.60
N SER A 583 -11.42 40.64 -19.11
CA SER A 583 -11.06 39.50 -19.91
C SER A 583 -11.87 38.30 -19.47
N LEU A 584 -12.48 37.61 -20.42
CA LEU A 584 -13.21 36.36 -20.20
C LEU A 584 -12.53 35.26 -21.03
N GLY A 585 -12.17 34.17 -20.40
CA GLY A 585 -11.44 33.07 -21.03
C GLY A 585 -12.06 31.71 -20.77
N ALA A 586 -11.90 30.84 -21.74
CA ALA A 586 -12.12 29.41 -21.59
C ALA A 586 -10.89 28.66 -22.06
N SER A 587 -10.44 27.67 -21.31
CA SER A 587 -9.28 26.87 -21.71
C SER A 587 -9.53 25.38 -21.44
N ARG A 588 -9.00 24.56 -22.33
CA ARG A 588 -9.09 23.11 -22.27
C ARG A 588 -7.70 22.52 -22.14
N LEU A 589 -7.44 21.93 -20.97
CA LEU A 589 -6.23 21.15 -20.68
C LEU A 589 -6.52 19.67 -20.94
N ARG A 590 -5.62 19.00 -21.65
CA ARG A 590 -5.60 17.54 -21.79
C ARG A 590 -4.25 17.03 -21.32
N GLU A 591 -4.27 16.10 -20.40
CA GLU A 591 -3.07 15.46 -19.86
C GLU A 591 -3.07 13.99 -20.26
N GLY A 592 -1.91 13.46 -20.67
CA GLY A 592 -1.79 12.08 -21.18
C GLY A 592 -1.96 11.02 -20.10
N THR A 593 -1.26 11.17 -18.97
CA THR A 593 -1.23 10.20 -17.86
C THR A 593 -1.31 10.84 -16.48
N THR A 594 -1.50 12.17 -16.41
CA THR A 594 -1.60 12.91 -15.15
C THR A 594 -2.97 13.55 -14.98
N ILE A 595 -3.27 13.98 -13.76
CA ILE A 595 -4.51 14.63 -13.36
C ILE A 595 -4.14 15.90 -12.61
N LEU A 596 -4.23 17.07 -13.26
CA LEU A 596 -3.73 18.35 -12.72
C LEU A 596 -2.28 18.21 -12.20
N GLY A 597 -1.44 17.46 -12.94
CA GLY A 597 -0.07 17.16 -12.58
C GLY A 597 0.12 16.04 -11.55
N ALA A 598 -0.93 15.47 -10.96
CA ALA A 598 -0.83 14.29 -10.10
C ALA A 598 -0.64 13.03 -10.94
N ARG A 599 0.10 12.07 -10.41
CA ARG A 599 0.28 10.75 -11.00
C ARG A 599 -0.31 9.70 -10.07
N PHE A 600 -0.99 8.74 -10.66
CA PHE A 600 -1.53 7.58 -9.96
C PHE A 600 -1.08 6.28 -10.65
N SER A 601 -0.98 5.19 -9.88
CA SER A 601 -0.74 3.85 -10.45
C SER A 601 -1.93 3.41 -11.30
N SER A 602 -1.73 2.37 -12.12
CA SER A 602 -2.76 1.80 -12.99
C SER A 602 -4.01 1.36 -12.22
N VAL A 603 -3.86 1.00 -10.96
CA VAL A 603 -4.98 0.65 -10.06
C VAL A 603 -5.93 1.82 -9.84
N LEU A 604 -5.40 3.05 -9.69
CA LEU A 604 -6.18 4.25 -9.42
C LEU A 604 -6.48 5.08 -10.68
N SER A 605 -5.61 5.07 -11.68
CA SER A 605 -5.84 5.77 -12.96
C SER A 605 -4.88 5.31 -14.04
N ASN A 606 -5.39 4.75 -15.11
CA ASN A 606 -4.60 4.34 -16.29
C ASN A 606 -4.67 5.35 -17.43
N GLY A 607 -5.40 6.44 -17.26
CA GLY A 607 -5.60 7.46 -18.27
C GLY A 607 -5.29 8.85 -17.75
N GLY A 608 -5.11 9.77 -18.67
CA GLY A 608 -4.97 11.18 -18.37
C GLY A 608 -6.28 11.83 -17.95
N SER A 609 -6.30 13.14 -17.99
CA SER A 609 -7.46 13.94 -17.63
C SER A 609 -7.82 14.97 -18.70
N ARG A 610 -9.06 15.45 -18.62
CA ARG A 610 -9.55 16.60 -19.37
C ARG A 610 -10.10 17.61 -18.40
N THR A 611 -9.49 18.80 -18.38
CA THR A 611 -9.93 19.93 -17.54
C THR A 611 -10.42 21.07 -18.43
N LEU A 612 -11.62 21.54 -18.16
CA LEU A 612 -12.11 22.79 -18.72
C LEU A 612 -11.99 23.87 -17.65
N PHE A 613 -11.31 24.98 -17.95
CA PHE A 613 -11.24 26.15 -17.10
C PHE A 613 -12.10 27.27 -17.68
N ALA A 614 -12.75 28.02 -16.81
CA ALA A 614 -13.37 29.31 -17.08
C ALA A 614 -12.65 30.36 -16.26
N ASP A 615 -12.17 31.40 -16.91
CA ASP A 615 -11.39 32.51 -16.33
C ASP A 615 -12.12 33.83 -16.51
N GLY A 616 -12.14 34.63 -15.46
CA GLY A 616 -12.60 36.00 -15.53
C GLY A 616 -11.61 36.93 -14.86
N THR A 617 -11.20 38.02 -15.52
CA THR A 617 -10.39 39.08 -14.91
C THR A 617 -10.96 40.44 -15.18
N ALA A 618 -10.82 41.35 -14.21
CA ALA A 618 -11.17 42.72 -14.34
C ALA A 618 -10.05 43.59 -13.76
N SER A 619 -9.73 44.72 -14.41
CA SER A 619 -8.89 45.76 -13.81
C SER A 619 -9.60 47.12 -13.96
N LEU A 620 -9.44 47.94 -12.96
CA LEU A 620 -10.06 49.27 -12.86
C LEU A 620 -9.00 50.31 -12.57
N ASP A 621 -8.85 51.26 -13.45
CA ASP A 621 -8.04 52.46 -13.22
C ASP A 621 -8.86 53.44 -12.37
N LEU A 622 -8.38 53.66 -11.12
CA LEU A 622 -9.02 54.52 -10.12
C LEU A 622 -8.52 55.94 -10.19
N GLY A 623 -7.63 56.24 -11.12
CA GLY A 623 -7.01 57.54 -11.26
C GLY A 623 -5.77 57.75 -10.34
N ALA A 624 -5.01 58.83 -10.56
CA ALA A 624 -3.78 59.17 -9.83
C ALA A 624 -2.76 57.99 -9.73
N GLY A 625 -2.67 57.15 -10.80
CA GLY A 625 -1.78 56.01 -10.84
C GLY A 625 -2.22 54.78 -10.01
N LEU A 626 -3.43 54.81 -9.43
CA LEU A 626 -3.98 53.71 -8.65
C LEU A 626 -4.79 52.77 -9.55
N GLU A 627 -4.46 51.49 -9.52
CA GLU A 627 -5.13 50.43 -10.28
C GLU A 627 -5.51 49.27 -9.35
N ALA A 628 -6.76 48.81 -9.46
CA ALA A 628 -7.23 47.57 -8.81
C ALA A 628 -7.41 46.49 -9.86
N TYR A 629 -7.05 45.24 -9.52
CA TYR A 629 -7.23 44.03 -10.33
C TYR A 629 -7.89 42.95 -9.53
N ALA A 630 -8.78 42.19 -10.18
CA ALA A 630 -9.37 40.98 -9.63
C ALA A 630 -9.39 39.89 -10.71
N GLY A 631 -9.05 38.66 -10.34
CA GLY A 631 -9.09 37.50 -11.20
C GLY A 631 -9.69 36.30 -10.48
N TYR A 632 -10.49 35.51 -11.19
CA TYR A 632 -11.07 34.27 -10.72
C TYR A 632 -11.01 33.21 -11.81
N ARG A 633 -10.63 31.98 -11.41
CA ARG A 633 -10.63 30.78 -12.25
C ARG A 633 -11.45 29.70 -11.59
N ARG A 634 -12.25 28.99 -12.39
CA ARG A 634 -12.92 27.76 -12.02
C ARG A 634 -12.63 26.67 -13.02
N GLY A 635 -12.34 25.46 -12.53
CA GLY A 635 -12.02 24.32 -13.37
C GLY A 635 -12.91 23.11 -13.09
N TRP A 636 -13.20 22.35 -14.12
CA TRP A 636 -13.92 21.07 -14.08
C TRP A 636 -13.05 20.01 -14.74
N THR A 637 -12.56 19.07 -13.95
CA THR A 637 -11.74 17.96 -14.44
C THR A 637 -12.59 16.71 -14.51
N SER A 638 -12.54 16.03 -15.64
CA SER A 638 -13.10 14.70 -15.86
C SER A 638 -11.97 13.71 -16.13
N MET A 639 -12.07 12.55 -15.52
CA MET A 639 -11.15 11.45 -15.70
C MET A 639 -11.94 10.29 -16.32
N PRO A 640 -11.52 9.74 -17.45
CA PRO A 640 -12.13 8.52 -17.98
C PRO A 640 -11.90 7.39 -16.98
N GLY A 641 -12.93 6.62 -16.65
CA GLY A 641 -12.82 5.41 -15.84
C GLY A 641 -12.07 4.33 -16.61
N THR A 642 -10.76 4.27 -16.47
CA THR A 642 -9.90 3.34 -17.20
C THR A 642 -9.18 2.34 -16.27
N SER A 643 -9.39 2.42 -14.95
CA SER A 643 -8.81 1.48 -14.01
C SER A 643 -9.81 0.43 -13.55
N SER A 644 -9.30 -0.68 -13.02
CA SER A 644 -10.11 -1.77 -12.49
C SER A 644 -10.93 -1.37 -11.26
N LEU A 645 -10.54 -0.32 -10.55
CA LEU A 645 -11.22 0.14 -9.33
C LEU A 645 -12.04 1.42 -9.53
N VAL A 646 -11.67 2.29 -10.49
CA VAL A 646 -12.29 3.61 -10.65
C VAL A 646 -13.44 3.54 -11.63
N GLU A 647 -14.66 3.74 -11.15
CA GLU A 647 -15.84 3.91 -12.01
C GLU A 647 -15.87 5.29 -12.64
N LYS A 648 -15.64 6.33 -11.86
CA LYS A 648 -15.68 7.74 -12.29
C LYS A 648 -14.74 8.60 -11.45
N GLY A 649 -14.15 9.61 -12.09
CA GLY A 649 -13.37 10.63 -11.39
C GLY A 649 -13.78 12.03 -11.84
N ARG A 650 -14.06 12.93 -10.90
CA ARG A 650 -14.40 14.33 -11.16
C ARG A 650 -13.82 15.24 -10.10
N LEU A 651 -13.21 16.35 -10.54
CA LEU A 651 -12.72 17.39 -9.64
C LEU A 651 -13.29 18.74 -10.05
N ARG A 652 -13.50 19.59 -9.06
CA ARG A 652 -13.73 21.02 -9.22
C ARG A 652 -12.55 21.76 -8.60
N THR A 653 -12.03 22.73 -9.34
CA THR A 653 -10.90 23.55 -8.89
C THR A 653 -11.28 25.01 -8.89
N GLU A 654 -10.61 25.79 -8.06
CA GLU A 654 -10.75 27.23 -7.98
C GLU A 654 -9.41 27.91 -7.70
N ALA A 655 -9.25 29.12 -8.21
CA ALA A 655 -8.15 30.03 -7.93
C ALA A 655 -8.62 31.48 -8.01
N PHE A 656 -8.01 32.38 -7.27
CA PHE A 656 -8.31 33.80 -7.36
C PHE A 656 -7.07 34.67 -7.07
N ALA A 657 -7.10 35.91 -7.55
CA ALA A 657 -6.15 36.92 -7.18
C ALA A 657 -6.87 38.30 -7.08
N PHE A 658 -6.39 39.10 -6.16
CA PHE A 658 -6.76 40.51 -6.01
C PHE A 658 -5.51 41.35 -5.85
N ASP A 659 -5.35 42.41 -6.66
CA ASP A 659 -4.21 43.31 -6.61
C ASP A 659 -4.69 44.75 -6.38
N LEU A 660 -3.88 45.50 -5.67
CA LEU A 660 -3.93 46.95 -5.61
C LEU A 660 -2.55 47.48 -5.92
N SER A 661 -2.41 48.36 -6.90
CA SER A 661 -1.11 48.90 -7.27
C SER A 661 -1.20 50.42 -7.50
N ARG A 662 -0.12 51.11 -7.17
CA ARG A 662 0.01 52.58 -7.37
C ARG A 662 1.36 52.88 -7.99
N ALA A 663 1.33 53.62 -9.10
CA ALA A 663 2.51 54.16 -9.76
C ALA A 663 2.77 55.59 -9.29
N GLY A 664 4.04 55.99 -9.18
CA GLY A 664 4.44 57.34 -8.77
C GLY A 664 4.09 57.65 -7.30
N MET A 665 4.33 56.69 -6.39
CA MET A 665 3.97 56.83 -4.98
C MET A 665 5.02 57.62 -4.20
N PHE A 666 6.30 57.36 -4.39
CA PHE A 666 7.42 57.96 -3.68
C PHE A 666 8.41 58.68 -4.63
N ALA A 667 8.52 58.17 -5.89
CA ALA A 667 9.41 58.72 -6.89
C ALA A 667 8.79 58.61 -8.29
N ALA A 668 9.25 59.42 -9.22
CA ALA A 668 8.83 59.34 -10.61
C ALA A 668 9.25 57.97 -11.21
N GLY A 669 8.28 57.21 -11.68
CA GLY A 669 8.53 55.89 -12.31
C GLY A 669 8.57 54.71 -11.35
N ASP A 670 8.36 54.93 -10.03
CA ASP A 670 8.20 53.81 -9.10
C ASP A 670 6.81 53.18 -9.19
N LYS A 671 6.69 51.96 -8.65
CA LYS A 671 5.42 51.24 -8.53
C LYS A 671 5.39 50.43 -7.24
N LEU A 672 4.38 50.67 -6.40
CA LEU A 672 4.05 49.84 -5.26
C LEU A 672 2.84 48.96 -5.61
N ALA A 673 2.90 47.65 -5.33
CA ALA A 673 1.82 46.73 -5.58
C ALA A 673 1.66 45.77 -4.38
N PHE A 674 0.39 45.43 -4.10
CA PHE A 674 -0.01 44.45 -3.11
C PHE A 674 -0.88 43.41 -3.78
N ARG A 675 -0.65 42.13 -3.51
CA ARG A 675 -1.47 41.03 -4.00
C ARG A 675 -1.89 40.09 -2.88
N VAL A 676 -3.16 39.67 -2.93
CA VAL A 676 -3.68 38.52 -2.20
C VAL A 676 -4.14 37.49 -3.21
N MET A 677 -3.66 36.25 -3.12
CA MET A 677 -4.08 35.22 -4.06
C MET A 677 -4.22 33.85 -3.41
N GLN A 678 -5.03 33.02 -4.05
CA GLN A 678 -5.09 31.57 -3.84
C GLN A 678 -4.61 30.88 -5.10
N PRO A 679 -3.55 30.05 -5.03
CA PRO A 679 -3.17 29.17 -6.12
C PRO A 679 -4.30 28.17 -6.46
N LEU A 680 -4.21 27.53 -7.62
CA LEU A 680 -5.21 26.53 -8.02
C LEU A 680 -5.33 25.44 -6.97
N ARG A 681 -6.55 25.26 -6.44
CA ARG A 681 -6.90 24.29 -5.39
C ARG A 681 -8.05 23.40 -5.86
N VAL A 682 -8.00 22.11 -5.54
CA VAL A 682 -9.17 21.23 -5.67
C VAL A 682 -10.18 21.61 -4.60
N ALA A 683 -11.28 22.25 -4.99
CA ALA A 683 -12.33 22.67 -4.08
C ALA A 683 -13.22 21.50 -3.63
N SER A 684 -13.45 20.53 -4.53
CA SER A 684 -14.20 19.30 -4.24
C SER A 684 -13.95 18.23 -5.31
N GLY A 685 -14.21 16.97 -4.93
CA GLY A 685 -14.20 15.84 -5.86
C GLY A 685 -13.12 14.83 -5.57
N GLY A 686 -13.08 13.77 -6.38
CA GLY A 686 -12.22 12.62 -6.20
C GLY A 686 -12.57 11.49 -7.14
N PHE A 687 -12.29 10.26 -6.70
CA PHE A 687 -12.63 9.03 -7.40
C PHE A 687 -13.77 8.29 -6.72
N ASP A 688 -14.73 7.82 -7.49
CA ASP A 688 -15.68 6.79 -7.08
C ASP A 688 -15.01 5.43 -7.35
N LEU A 689 -14.68 4.70 -6.27
CA LEU A 689 -13.94 3.44 -6.33
C LEU A 689 -14.86 2.27 -6.00
N GLU A 690 -14.71 1.17 -6.73
CA GLU A 690 -15.23 -0.14 -6.35
C GLU A 690 -14.08 -0.95 -5.73
N MET A 691 -14.00 -0.92 -4.39
CA MET A 691 -12.86 -1.47 -3.65
C MET A 691 -13.15 -2.87 -3.12
N PRO A 692 -12.22 -3.84 -3.28
CA PRO A 692 -12.29 -5.10 -2.57
C PRO A 692 -12.03 -4.85 -1.07
N VAL A 693 -13.02 -5.12 -0.22
CA VAL A 693 -12.97 -4.88 1.23
C VAL A 693 -12.98 -6.17 2.05
N GLY A 694 -13.17 -7.32 1.41
CA GLY A 694 -13.12 -8.64 2.02
C GLY A 694 -12.68 -9.67 0.99
N TYR A 695 -12.24 -10.85 1.47
CA TYR A 695 -11.82 -11.96 0.62
C TYR A 695 -12.30 -13.27 1.23
N ASP A 696 -12.98 -14.09 0.43
CA ASP A 696 -13.40 -15.43 0.80
C ASP A 696 -12.41 -16.44 0.21
N TYR A 697 -11.70 -17.15 1.08
CA TYR A 697 -10.72 -18.15 0.69
C TYR A 697 -11.33 -19.43 0.09
N LEU A 698 -12.58 -19.77 0.47
CA LEU A 698 -13.24 -20.97 -0.05
C LEU A 698 -13.64 -20.83 -1.52
N THR A 699 -14.14 -19.65 -1.87
CA THR A 699 -14.58 -19.34 -3.24
C THR A 699 -13.52 -18.60 -4.04
N ALA A 700 -12.41 -18.21 -3.39
CA ALA A 700 -11.35 -17.36 -3.95
C ALA A 700 -11.90 -16.04 -4.55
N THR A 701 -12.94 -15.46 -3.94
CA THR A 701 -13.62 -14.27 -4.45
C THR A 701 -13.51 -13.08 -3.50
N PRO A 702 -13.24 -11.87 -4.02
CA PRO A 702 -13.30 -10.65 -3.24
C PRO A 702 -14.74 -10.14 -3.10
N ARG A 703 -15.03 -9.52 -1.97
CA ARG A 703 -16.25 -8.74 -1.74
C ARG A 703 -15.94 -7.27 -1.99
N PHE A 704 -16.70 -6.63 -2.89
CA PHE A 704 -16.51 -5.23 -3.26
C PHE A 704 -17.49 -4.30 -2.52
N GLU A 705 -17.01 -3.08 -2.24
CA GLU A 705 -17.82 -1.95 -1.76
C GLU A 705 -17.48 -0.67 -2.50
N ARG A 706 -18.48 0.17 -2.73
CA ARG A 706 -18.26 1.50 -3.29
C ARG A 706 -17.71 2.44 -2.23
N ARG A 707 -16.60 3.09 -2.53
CA ARG A 707 -15.92 4.05 -1.67
C ARG A 707 -15.58 5.31 -2.44
N PHE A 708 -15.69 6.45 -1.79
CA PHE A 708 -15.29 7.74 -2.37
C PHE A 708 -13.89 8.12 -1.88
N PHE A 709 -12.99 8.33 -2.83
CA PHE A 709 -11.61 8.73 -2.58
C PHE A 709 -11.47 10.24 -2.79
N ASN A 710 -11.57 11.03 -1.71
CA ASN A 710 -11.57 12.49 -1.76
C ASN A 710 -10.18 13.04 -2.07
N LEU A 711 -10.08 13.87 -3.11
CA LEU A 711 -8.84 14.54 -3.53
C LEU A 711 -8.84 16.05 -3.22
N ALA A 712 -9.82 16.56 -2.47
CA ALA A 712 -9.83 17.93 -2.00
C ALA A 712 -8.97 18.06 -0.72
N PRO A 713 -8.02 19.00 -0.68
CA PRO A 713 -7.17 19.22 0.49
C PRO A 713 -7.96 19.87 1.64
N THR A 714 -7.50 19.63 2.86
CA THR A 714 -8.02 20.32 4.06
C THR A 714 -7.39 21.70 4.25
N GLY A 715 -6.12 21.85 3.83
CA GLY A 715 -5.41 23.13 3.84
C GLY A 715 -5.89 24.06 2.72
N ARG A 716 -5.64 25.35 2.91
CA ARG A 716 -5.96 26.40 1.95
C ARG A 716 -4.84 27.42 1.90
N GLU A 717 -3.99 27.32 0.87
CA GLU A 717 -2.93 28.29 0.66
C GLU A 717 -3.50 29.65 0.28
N ILE A 718 -3.09 30.68 1.00
CA ILE A 718 -3.30 32.09 0.64
C ILE A 718 -1.95 32.78 0.70
N ASP A 719 -1.60 33.42 -0.41
CA ASP A 719 -0.36 34.17 -0.56
C ASP A 719 -0.64 35.66 -0.50
N TYR A 720 0.13 36.38 0.32
CA TYR A 720 0.15 37.81 0.43
C TYR A 720 1.52 38.30 -0.01
N GLU A 721 1.61 39.24 -0.92
CA GLU A 721 2.88 39.81 -1.36
C GLU A 721 2.76 41.31 -1.58
N VAL A 722 3.76 42.03 -1.07
CA VAL A 722 4.04 43.43 -1.40
C VAL A 722 5.24 43.48 -2.30
N ALA A 723 5.14 44.18 -3.43
CA ALA A 723 6.23 44.41 -4.37
C ALA A 723 6.40 45.89 -4.61
N TYR A 724 7.65 46.39 -4.51
CA TYR A 724 8.02 47.76 -4.83
C TYR A 724 9.14 47.78 -5.85
N GLY A 725 8.93 48.46 -6.96
CA GLY A 725 9.88 48.59 -8.05
C GLY A 725 10.25 50.04 -8.30
N LEU A 726 11.55 50.30 -8.53
CA LEU A 726 12.11 51.65 -8.74
C LEU A 726 13.26 51.58 -9.77
N GLY A 727 13.25 52.47 -10.74
CA GLY A 727 14.40 52.73 -11.60
C GLY A 727 15.50 53.43 -10.81
N LEU A 728 16.73 52.88 -10.77
CA LEU A 728 17.85 53.41 -9.99
C LEU A 728 19.18 53.12 -10.72
N LEU A 729 20.04 54.16 -10.84
CA LEU A 729 21.41 53.99 -11.35
C LEU A 729 21.54 53.26 -12.71
N GLY A 730 20.63 53.54 -13.63
CA GLY A 730 20.63 52.88 -14.94
C GLY A 730 20.19 51.40 -14.90
N GLY A 731 19.53 50.99 -13.85
CA GLY A 731 18.94 49.67 -13.66
C GLY A 731 17.60 49.74 -12.97
N HIS A 732 17.09 48.60 -12.53
CA HIS A 732 15.82 48.44 -11.81
C HIS A 732 16.01 47.71 -10.48
N LEU A 733 15.53 48.33 -9.41
CA LEU A 733 15.52 47.77 -8.06
C LEU A 733 14.12 47.23 -7.75
N ASP A 734 14.01 45.96 -7.41
CA ASP A 734 12.79 45.33 -6.95
C ASP A 734 12.94 44.90 -5.47
N LEU A 735 11.97 45.25 -4.65
CA LEU A 735 11.83 44.85 -3.26
C LEU A 735 10.54 44.05 -3.11
N ASN A 736 10.62 42.83 -2.59
CA ASN A 736 9.45 41.99 -2.36
C ASN A 736 9.44 41.46 -0.92
N ALA A 737 8.24 41.48 -0.30
CA ALA A 737 7.99 40.78 0.97
C ALA A 737 6.71 39.94 0.86
N PHE A 738 6.72 38.74 1.39
CA PHE A 738 5.58 37.84 1.26
C PHE A 738 5.29 37.03 2.53
N LEU A 739 4.05 36.60 2.63
CA LEU A 739 3.55 35.64 3.61
C LEU A 739 2.67 34.61 2.88
N ARG A 740 2.93 33.32 3.08
CA ARG A 740 2.10 32.21 2.59
C ARG A 740 1.51 31.46 3.78
N THR A 741 0.21 31.30 3.83
CA THR A 741 -0.48 30.47 4.81
C THR A 741 -0.81 29.10 4.19
N ASP A 742 -0.77 28.02 4.96
CA ASP A 742 -0.97 26.65 4.48
C ASP A 742 -0.26 26.34 3.15
N PRO A 743 1.08 26.56 3.02
CA PRO A 743 1.79 26.42 1.76
C PRO A 743 1.53 25.06 1.09
N GLY A 744 1.23 25.05 -0.22
CA GLY A 744 0.88 23.86 -0.99
C GLY A 744 -0.47 23.27 -0.60
N HIS A 745 -1.37 24.04 -0.02
CA HIS A 745 -2.68 23.60 0.52
C HIS A 745 -2.54 22.49 1.58
N ILE A 746 -1.53 22.61 2.46
CA ILE A 746 -1.24 21.68 3.54
C ILE A 746 -1.45 22.36 4.89
N ARG A 747 -2.53 22.00 5.60
CA ARG A 747 -2.89 22.61 6.90
C ARG A 747 -1.82 22.43 7.98
N ALA A 748 -1.07 21.32 7.95
CA ALA A 748 -0.03 21.04 8.93
C ALA A 748 1.29 21.79 8.66
N MET A 749 1.42 22.47 7.51
CA MET A 749 2.62 23.25 7.17
C MET A 749 2.65 24.57 7.92
N LYS A 750 3.84 24.94 8.41
CA LYS A 750 4.06 26.27 8.97
C LYS A 750 3.96 27.32 7.88
N ASN A 751 3.47 28.50 8.25
CA ASN A 751 3.47 29.66 7.37
C ASN A 751 4.89 29.96 6.86
N ASP A 752 4.99 30.28 5.59
CA ASP A 752 6.25 30.62 4.91
C ASP A 752 6.26 32.13 4.69
N MET A 753 7.31 32.81 5.16
CA MET A 753 7.46 34.25 4.99
C MET A 753 8.90 34.61 4.61
N GLY A 754 9.05 35.67 3.87
CA GLY A 754 10.37 36.16 3.49
C GLY A 754 10.34 37.49 2.77
N ALA A 755 11.52 37.99 2.49
CA ALA A 755 11.74 39.21 1.70
C ALA A 755 12.88 38.98 0.72
N ALA A 756 12.86 39.68 -0.40
CA ALA A 756 13.91 39.66 -1.42
C ALA A 756 14.21 41.10 -1.93
N ILE A 757 15.45 41.32 -2.25
CA ILE A 757 15.94 42.50 -2.93
C ILE A 757 16.63 42.02 -4.22
N ARG A 758 16.23 42.59 -5.36
CA ARG A 758 16.83 42.30 -6.65
C ARG A 758 17.19 43.61 -7.33
N PHE A 759 18.44 43.71 -7.80
CA PHE A 759 18.87 44.81 -8.64
C PHE A 759 19.26 44.25 -10.01
N THR A 760 18.66 44.79 -11.05
CA THR A 760 18.91 44.39 -12.44
C THR A 760 19.48 45.58 -13.18
N LEU A 761 20.74 45.44 -13.72
CA LEU A 761 21.33 46.44 -14.58
C LEU A 761 20.82 46.22 -16.01
N GLU A 762 20.27 47.27 -16.61
CA GLU A 762 19.99 47.32 -18.05
C GLU A 762 21.26 47.72 -18.78
N ARG A 763 21.88 46.81 -19.54
CA ARG A 763 23.01 47.08 -20.41
C ARG A 763 22.57 47.17 -21.84
#